data_95a15cfd57f4e2c4278873b47e3c6fca
#
_entry.id   95a15cfd57f4e2c4278873b47e3c6fca
#
_cell.length_a   1.000
_cell.length_b   1.000
_cell.length_c   1.000
_cell.angle_alpha   90.00
_cell.angle_beta   90.00
_cell.angle_gamma   90.00
#
_symmetry.space_group_name_H-M   'P 1'
#
loop_
_entity.id
_entity.type
_entity.pdbx_description
1 polymer ?
#
loop_
_entity_poly.entity_id
_entity_poly.type
_entity_poly.pdbx_seq_one_letter_code
_entity_poly.pdbx_strand_id
1 'polypeptide(L)'
;MKISLKWVFDHIEADMQSIDLNVLVDTFNKITAEIEGYEKIELPLERLFKAQVMAVAADSITVFCGELRQELELPAHSDLVVGDFALIIKDTDIYKWATSVDVGGTKCELMPALFFKQSEFSEHIKSNLMSSDWKKTVESVDYILHVDNKSLTHRPDMWSHRGFAREIAAFFDLPLKPLSSFLADIPIKQGDMQGNMGDISIDIQDNACDRFACLSLTNIEPKSSLVAMALRLARIDSKPINAMVDFTNYIMFDIGQPMHAFDADKLRSKQLVIRKAYDKENLVLLNNQKIELSVHDLVVCDGKTPISLAAIRGGSETAVQKETQSLLLEAAHWDATTIRLSAARHKNRTEAAIRFEKSIDGSTNFDALKRFVYLCDNAHMSYTIPEKILSLGANPTASIIVVEHAFIEQRLGISLDPSFVQKTLHKLEFCTETESKEKQANNQVLGAKEKVVNNQELLDTKNLIKKDSLIYIITVPAFRATKDIRYKEDIVEEIGRFYGYGSIPEQLPSFLLSPKNNKSLMRMRTIKRLLVDSAAMRELYTYSFFDEAFLKRLNWQPTENLEVQHPVSENWKRLITSLIPNMLNAVEHESKEQSQLRFFELARVWRSHNQTIEEKEVLTGIIFDKHHEIDFYEVKSIITKIIDLLGMNVDRNISWESVKSPTEIWFAPYKTAYVMHKGVCLAQVGMVPPEILHRITDGYAYVFECDAGLLRSYQPTDIRYVPISKYPAIERDISMLIPLHITVAQVIHLVEKADERIESVILIDFFEKKEWPDKKSITIRLKVQDQHKTMKKEEIDLLVDIITVELGTYGAEIR
;
A
#
# COMPACT_ATOMS: atom_id res chain seq x y z
N MET A 1 0.90 -16.04 3.78
CA MET A 1 1.32 -16.75 5.01
C MET A 1 0.84 -18.20 4.91
N LYS A 2 1.67 -19.16 5.40
CA LYS A 2 1.29 -20.59 5.44
C LYS A 2 0.83 -20.98 6.83
N ILE A 3 -0.31 -21.65 6.92
CA ILE A 3 -0.91 -22.14 8.17
C ILE A 3 -1.19 -23.62 8.05
N SER A 4 -0.63 -24.42 8.96
CA SER A 4 -0.92 -25.88 9.07
C SER A 4 -2.26 -26.07 9.79
N LEU A 5 -3.21 -26.67 9.11
CA LEU A 5 -4.53 -26.91 9.69
C LEU A 5 -4.47 -27.94 10.83
N LYS A 6 -3.60 -28.95 10.71
CA LYS A 6 -3.41 -29.92 11.79
C LYS A 6 -2.88 -29.27 13.07
N TRP A 7 -1.95 -28.31 12.92
CA TRP A 7 -1.44 -27.53 14.06
C TRP A 7 -2.52 -26.61 14.67
N VAL A 8 -3.38 -26.00 13.82
CA VAL A 8 -4.54 -25.24 14.29
C VAL A 8 -5.46 -26.10 15.16
N PHE A 9 -5.74 -27.33 14.74
CA PHE A 9 -6.61 -28.24 15.46
C PHE A 9 -5.99 -28.81 16.76
N ASP A 10 -4.69 -28.66 16.99
CA ASP A 10 -4.12 -28.93 18.31
C ASP A 10 -4.76 -28.05 19.40
N HIS A 11 -5.18 -26.82 19.05
CA HIS A 11 -5.82 -25.88 19.96
C HIS A 11 -7.34 -26.04 20.07
N ILE A 12 -7.98 -26.94 19.27
CA ILE A 12 -9.42 -27.17 19.25
C ILE A 12 -9.72 -28.57 19.80
N GLU A 13 -10.80 -28.69 20.57
CA GLU A 13 -11.26 -30.01 21.06
C GLU A 13 -12.15 -30.71 20.02
N ALA A 14 -11.62 -30.92 18.83
CA ALA A 14 -12.28 -31.63 17.73
C ALA A 14 -11.25 -32.24 16.79
N ASP A 15 -11.68 -33.24 16.04
CA ASP A 15 -10.86 -33.77 14.94
C ASP A 15 -10.97 -32.87 13.71
N MET A 16 -9.84 -32.60 13.05
CA MET A 16 -9.77 -31.84 11.80
C MET A 16 -10.71 -32.44 10.71
N GLN A 17 -10.88 -33.77 10.71
CA GLN A 17 -11.74 -34.47 9.74
C GLN A 17 -13.25 -34.26 10.01
N SER A 18 -13.63 -33.70 11.14
CA SER A 18 -15.04 -33.39 11.47
C SER A 18 -15.65 -32.27 10.63
N ILE A 19 -14.83 -31.48 9.94
CA ILE A 19 -15.26 -30.38 9.11
C ILE A 19 -14.81 -30.62 7.67
N ASP A 20 -15.72 -30.40 6.71
CA ASP A 20 -15.36 -30.35 5.30
C ASP A 20 -14.45 -29.15 5.03
N LEU A 21 -13.30 -29.39 4.40
CA LEU A 21 -12.27 -28.38 4.16
C LEU A 21 -12.75 -27.23 3.26
N ASN A 22 -13.56 -27.55 2.24
CA ASN A 22 -14.09 -26.50 1.35
C ASN A 22 -15.08 -25.62 2.13
N VAL A 23 -15.92 -26.20 2.98
CA VAL A 23 -16.83 -25.45 3.86
C VAL A 23 -16.04 -24.58 4.82
N LEU A 24 -14.92 -25.08 5.36
CA LEU A 24 -14.04 -24.30 6.24
C LEU A 24 -13.47 -23.10 5.50
N VAL A 25 -12.87 -23.31 4.32
CA VAL A 25 -12.26 -22.23 3.52
C VAL A 25 -13.30 -21.21 3.08
N ASP A 26 -14.45 -21.67 2.58
CA ASP A 26 -15.54 -20.79 2.14
C ASP A 26 -16.11 -19.96 3.30
N THR A 27 -16.24 -20.55 4.47
CA THR A 27 -16.74 -19.84 5.66
C THR A 27 -15.72 -18.82 6.13
N PHE A 28 -14.44 -19.21 6.21
CA PHE A 28 -13.37 -18.32 6.64
C PHE A 28 -13.22 -17.12 5.69
N ASN A 29 -13.31 -17.35 4.37
CA ASN A 29 -13.26 -16.29 3.36
C ASN A 29 -14.41 -15.29 3.48
N LYS A 30 -15.59 -15.76 3.87
CA LYS A 30 -16.78 -14.90 4.04
C LYS A 30 -16.74 -14.06 5.31
N ILE A 31 -16.08 -14.55 6.35
CA ILE A 31 -16.25 -14.03 7.71
C ILE A 31 -14.96 -13.33 8.21
N THR A 32 -13.77 -13.80 7.84
CA THR A 32 -12.52 -13.33 8.46
C THR A 32 -11.52 -12.77 7.48
N ALA A 33 -11.00 -13.60 6.57
CA ALA A 33 -9.88 -13.21 5.71
C ALA A 33 -9.75 -14.16 4.52
N GLU A 34 -9.05 -13.71 3.48
CA GLU A 34 -8.89 -14.47 2.25
C GLU A 34 -7.87 -15.60 2.40
N ILE A 35 -8.33 -16.82 2.19
CA ILE A 35 -7.51 -18.02 1.92
C ILE A 35 -7.45 -18.18 0.41
N GLU A 36 -6.29 -17.91 -0.19
CA GLU A 36 -6.05 -17.99 -1.64
C GLU A 36 -6.10 -19.43 -2.17
N GLY A 37 -5.84 -20.39 -1.30
CA GLY A 37 -5.86 -21.82 -1.63
C GLY A 37 -5.29 -22.67 -0.51
N TYR A 38 -5.29 -23.97 -0.73
CA TYR A 38 -4.69 -24.92 0.21
C TYR A 38 -4.00 -26.07 -0.52
N GLU A 39 -3.03 -26.69 0.13
CA GLU A 39 -2.27 -27.82 -0.33
C GLU A 39 -2.41 -28.98 0.65
N LYS A 40 -2.75 -30.18 0.15
CA LYS A 40 -2.75 -31.42 0.93
C LYS A 40 -1.34 -32.01 0.94
N ILE A 41 -0.79 -32.23 2.12
CA ILE A 41 0.50 -32.87 2.32
C ILE A 41 0.27 -34.27 2.86
N GLU A 42 0.81 -35.28 2.18
CA GLU A 42 0.85 -36.63 2.64
C GLU A 42 2.30 -37.09 2.77
N LEU A 43 2.72 -37.40 3.99
CA LEU A 43 4.09 -37.85 4.23
C LEU A 43 4.29 -39.25 3.69
N PRO A 44 5.34 -39.50 2.90
CA PRO A 44 5.66 -40.84 2.40
C PRO A 44 6.35 -41.68 3.49
N LEU A 45 5.65 -41.94 4.61
CA LEU A 45 6.20 -42.59 5.80
C LEU A 45 6.84 -43.92 5.54
N GLU A 46 6.35 -44.70 4.54
CA GLU A 46 6.93 -45.98 4.16
C GLU A 46 8.31 -45.84 3.50
N ARG A 47 8.57 -44.68 2.90
CA ARG A 47 9.81 -44.35 2.18
C ARG A 47 10.79 -43.54 3.01
N LEU A 48 10.37 -42.98 4.17
CA LEU A 48 11.18 -42.19 5.08
C LEU A 48 11.78 -43.08 6.16
N PHE A 49 13.06 -42.91 6.42
CA PHE A 49 13.80 -43.69 7.42
C PHE A 49 14.70 -42.76 8.21
N LYS A 50 14.94 -43.14 9.45
CA LYS A 50 15.89 -42.44 10.33
C LYS A 50 17.24 -43.12 10.23
N ALA A 51 18.30 -42.38 9.99
CA ALA A 51 19.65 -42.86 9.88
C ALA A 51 20.58 -42.10 10.85
N GLN A 52 21.54 -42.82 11.42
CA GLN A 52 22.60 -42.28 12.28
C GLN A 52 23.88 -42.17 11.46
N VAL A 53 24.59 -41.06 11.56
CA VAL A 53 25.89 -40.85 10.94
C VAL A 53 26.94 -41.66 11.70
N MET A 54 27.56 -42.61 11.04
CA MET A 54 28.59 -43.50 11.60
C MET A 54 29.99 -43.02 11.25
N ALA A 55 30.20 -42.52 10.01
CA ALA A 55 31.48 -41.99 9.57
C ALA A 55 31.29 -40.93 8.56
N VAL A 56 32.19 -39.96 8.53
CA VAL A 56 32.19 -38.84 7.56
C VAL A 56 33.51 -38.86 6.79
N ALA A 57 33.45 -39.02 5.47
CA ALA A 57 34.58 -38.91 4.57
C ALA A 57 34.46 -37.63 3.73
N ALA A 58 35.44 -37.34 2.89
CA ALA A 58 35.46 -36.13 2.09
C ALA A 58 34.25 -36.04 1.11
N ASP A 59 33.90 -37.16 0.46
CA ASP A 59 32.89 -37.20 -0.59
C ASP A 59 31.63 -37.98 -0.19
N SER A 60 31.64 -38.70 0.93
CA SER A 60 30.52 -39.52 1.38
C SER A 60 30.38 -39.59 2.88
N ILE A 61 29.19 -39.99 3.32
CA ILE A 61 28.85 -40.23 4.74
C ILE A 61 28.27 -41.63 4.84
N THR A 62 28.87 -42.41 5.73
CA THR A 62 28.31 -43.75 6.08
C THR A 62 27.31 -43.56 7.20
N VAL A 63 26.08 -44.06 6.99
CA VAL A 63 25.00 -43.97 7.96
C VAL A 63 24.48 -45.40 8.28
N PHE A 64 24.05 -45.60 9.50
CA PHE A 64 23.36 -46.84 9.91
C PHE A 64 21.84 -46.56 10.00
N CYS A 65 21.04 -47.29 9.29
CA CYS A 65 19.59 -47.27 9.37
C CYS A 65 19.08 -48.48 10.17
N GLY A 66 18.60 -48.20 11.40
CA GLY A 66 18.14 -49.25 12.31
C GLY A 66 16.89 -49.97 11.81
N GLU A 67 15.97 -49.30 11.15
CA GLU A 67 14.76 -49.88 10.55
C GLU A 67 15.09 -50.89 9.42
N LEU A 68 16.14 -50.58 8.67
CA LEU A 68 16.59 -51.43 7.56
C LEU A 68 17.67 -52.44 7.99
N ARG A 69 18.25 -52.26 9.19
CA ARG A 69 19.36 -53.03 9.75
C ARG A 69 20.60 -53.10 8.84
N GLN A 70 20.91 -51.97 8.16
CA GLN A 70 22.02 -51.90 7.20
C GLN A 70 22.73 -50.58 7.27
N GLU A 71 23.98 -50.59 6.85
CA GLU A 71 24.77 -49.38 6.59
C GLU A 71 24.53 -48.94 5.14
N LEU A 72 24.46 -47.64 4.95
CA LEU A 72 24.27 -46.99 3.66
C LEU A 72 25.36 -45.93 3.48
N GLU A 73 25.78 -45.74 2.26
CA GLU A 73 26.67 -44.66 1.87
C GLU A 73 25.88 -43.57 1.14
N LEU A 74 25.97 -42.36 1.62
CA LEU A 74 25.26 -41.17 1.13
C LEU A 74 26.23 -40.08 0.76
N PRO A 75 25.86 -39.13 -0.11
CA PRO A 75 26.69 -37.99 -0.43
C PRO A 75 27.09 -37.17 0.81
N ALA A 76 28.29 -36.60 0.84
CA ALA A 76 28.76 -35.76 1.91
C ALA A 76 27.83 -34.56 2.12
N HIS A 77 27.67 -34.16 3.37
CA HIS A 77 26.90 -32.99 3.75
C HIS A 77 27.64 -32.23 4.88
N SER A 78 27.88 -30.94 4.66
CA SER A 78 28.70 -30.11 5.56
C SER A 78 28.18 -29.95 6.99
N ASP A 79 26.88 -30.11 7.17
CA ASP A 79 26.19 -29.84 8.43
C ASP A 79 26.11 -31.08 9.36
N LEU A 80 26.58 -32.25 8.88
CA LEU A 80 26.47 -33.53 9.60
C LEU A 80 27.82 -33.98 10.13
N VAL A 81 27.82 -34.44 11.42
CA VAL A 81 28.98 -35.02 12.07
C VAL A 81 28.65 -36.41 12.61
N VAL A 82 29.67 -37.20 12.93
CA VAL A 82 29.51 -38.56 13.49
C VAL A 82 28.66 -38.51 14.77
N GLY A 83 27.62 -39.34 14.81
CA GLY A 83 26.63 -39.41 15.87
C GLY A 83 25.36 -38.64 15.63
N ASP A 84 25.32 -37.76 14.63
CA ASP A 84 24.11 -37.04 14.24
C ASP A 84 23.06 -38.01 13.63
N PHE A 85 21.80 -37.63 13.70
CA PHE A 85 20.72 -38.32 13.05
C PHE A 85 20.13 -37.43 11.96
N ALA A 86 19.78 -38.02 10.80
CA ALA A 86 19.09 -37.33 9.71
C ALA A 86 18.04 -38.25 9.08
N LEU A 87 17.01 -37.67 8.49
CA LEU A 87 16.06 -38.41 7.69
C LEU A 87 16.65 -38.73 6.33
N ILE A 88 16.42 -39.97 5.89
CA ILE A 88 16.72 -40.42 4.54
C ILE A 88 15.42 -40.86 3.86
N ILE A 89 15.36 -40.70 2.57
CA ILE A 89 14.22 -41.12 1.77
C ILE A 89 14.68 -42.13 0.72
N LYS A 90 13.89 -43.21 0.55
CA LYS A 90 14.08 -44.14 -0.53
C LYS A 90 13.36 -43.67 -1.79
N ASP A 91 14.14 -43.41 -2.85
CA ASP A 91 13.64 -43.02 -4.16
C ASP A 91 13.98 -44.13 -5.17
N THR A 92 12.94 -44.88 -5.58
CA THR A 92 13.08 -46.14 -6.31
C THR A 92 13.96 -47.15 -5.56
N ASP A 93 15.22 -47.34 -5.95
CA ASP A 93 16.19 -48.23 -5.28
C ASP A 93 17.37 -47.48 -4.64
N ILE A 94 17.36 -46.16 -4.64
CA ILE A 94 18.45 -45.34 -4.12
C ILE A 94 17.99 -44.61 -2.85
N TYR A 95 18.86 -44.57 -1.85
CA TYR A 95 18.65 -43.73 -0.66
C TYR A 95 19.34 -42.39 -0.82
N LYS A 96 18.65 -41.33 -0.43
CA LYS A 96 19.18 -39.97 -0.40
C LYS A 96 18.78 -39.25 0.90
N TRP A 97 19.46 -38.16 1.21
CA TRP A 97 19.02 -37.30 2.31
C TRP A 97 17.61 -36.79 2.04
N ALA A 98 16.73 -36.87 3.02
CA ALA A 98 15.42 -36.26 2.94
C ALA A 98 15.55 -34.74 3.14
N THR A 99 14.90 -33.98 2.30
CA THR A 99 14.86 -32.50 2.34
C THR A 99 13.49 -32.01 2.77
N SER A 100 13.38 -30.74 3.11
CA SER A 100 12.09 -30.13 3.43
C SER A 100 11.05 -30.27 2.30
N VAL A 101 11.49 -30.36 1.04
CA VAL A 101 10.60 -30.60 -0.11
C VAL A 101 9.98 -32.01 -0.04
N ASP A 102 10.72 -32.99 0.39
CA ASP A 102 10.21 -34.38 0.53
C ASP A 102 9.14 -34.52 1.63
N VAL A 103 8.98 -33.51 2.47
CA VAL A 103 8.03 -33.48 3.60
C VAL A 103 7.00 -32.34 3.50
N GLY A 104 6.91 -31.69 2.34
CA GLY A 104 5.89 -30.71 2.04
C GLY A 104 6.30 -29.25 2.23
N GLY A 105 7.57 -28.94 2.43
CA GLY A 105 8.09 -27.58 2.35
C GLY A 105 8.46 -27.18 0.92
N THR A 106 8.72 -25.90 0.68
CA THR A 106 9.11 -25.39 -0.65
C THR A 106 10.61 -25.15 -0.78
N LYS A 107 11.34 -25.08 0.34
CA LYS A 107 12.80 -24.89 0.37
C LYS A 107 13.49 -26.23 0.43
N CYS A 108 14.58 -26.37 -0.33
CA CYS A 108 15.36 -27.62 -0.32
C CYS A 108 16.42 -27.58 0.80
N GLU A 109 16.02 -27.91 2.01
CA GLU A 109 16.90 -27.95 3.20
C GLU A 109 16.92 -29.37 3.78
N LEU A 110 18.08 -29.77 4.33
CA LEU A 110 18.23 -31.10 4.96
C LEU A 110 17.26 -31.25 6.14
N MET A 111 16.48 -32.30 6.15
CA MET A 111 15.63 -32.64 7.28
C MET A 111 16.42 -33.36 8.36
N PRO A 112 16.65 -32.74 9.51
CA PRO A 112 17.28 -33.42 10.62
C PRO A 112 16.37 -34.54 11.11
N ALA A 113 16.91 -35.68 11.42
CA ALA A 113 16.22 -36.69 12.20
C ALA A 113 16.89 -36.78 13.57
N LEU A 114 16.34 -36.06 14.45
CA LEU A 114 16.81 -35.76 15.65
C LEU A 114 16.45 -36.65 16.73
N PHE A 115 17.30 -37.14 17.40
CA PHE A 115 17.07 -37.66 18.78
C PHE A 115 18.42 -37.86 19.52
N PHE A 116 18.56 -37.39 20.70
CA PHE A 116 19.40 -37.67 21.84
C PHE A 116 20.86 -38.23 21.63
N LYS A 117 21.81 -37.59 22.27
CA LYS A 117 23.17 -38.14 22.42
C LYS A 117 23.11 -39.56 23.00
N GLN A 118 23.89 -40.47 22.41
CA GLN A 118 23.93 -41.89 22.70
C GLN A 118 24.45 -42.26 24.13
N SER A 119 25.06 -41.31 24.85
CA SER A 119 25.84 -41.63 26.07
C SER A 119 25.03 -41.82 27.36
N GLU A 120 23.71 -41.46 27.38
CA GLU A 120 22.94 -41.41 28.64
C GLU A 120 21.63 -42.20 28.64
N PHE A 121 21.41 -43.06 27.65
CA PHE A 121 20.15 -43.81 27.55
C PHE A 121 20.26 -45.22 28.09
N SER A 122 19.23 -45.61 28.86
CA SER A 122 19.02 -47.02 29.22
C SER A 122 18.82 -47.85 27.94
N GLU A 123 19.19 -49.13 27.98
CA GLU A 123 19.06 -50.06 26.83
C GLU A 123 17.63 -50.09 26.25
N HIS A 124 16.63 -49.79 27.08
CA HIS A 124 15.23 -49.75 26.68
C HIS A 124 14.89 -48.58 25.75
N ILE A 125 15.51 -47.43 25.96
CA ILE A 125 15.33 -46.25 25.11
C ILE A 125 16.16 -46.38 23.82
N LYS A 126 17.31 -47.05 23.86
CA LYS A 126 18.10 -47.34 22.64
C LYS A 126 17.32 -48.25 21.66
N SER A 127 16.51 -49.20 22.14
CA SER A 127 15.67 -50.04 21.27
C SER A 127 14.56 -49.23 20.60
N ASN A 128 13.98 -48.24 21.31
CA ASN A 128 12.94 -47.35 20.75
C ASN A 128 13.49 -46.33 19.74
N LEU A 129 14.74 -45.94 19.85
CA LEU A 129 15.40 -45.03 18.91
C LEU A 129 15.63 -45.65 17.53
N MET A 130 15.80 -46.98 17.49
CA MET A 130 16.02 -47.77 16.29
C MET A 130 14.70 -48.30 15.68
N SER A 131 13.58 -48.07 16.36
CA SER A 131 12.25 -48.51 15.88
C SER A 131 11.59 -47.50 14.93
N SER A 132 10.59 -47.96 14.21
CA SER A 132 9.73 -47.13 13.36
C SER A 132 8.67 -46.35 14.18
N ASP A 133 8.69 -46.42 15.50
CA ASP A 133 7.66 -45.83 16.37
C ASP A 133 7.57 -44.29 16.28
N TRP A 134 8.66 -43.63 15.89
CA TRP A 134 8.62 -42.20 15.61
C TRP A 134 7.60 -41.82 14.54
N LYS A 135 7.31 -42.77 13.56
CA LYS A 135 6.30 -42.57 12.51
C LYS A 135 4.89 -42.42 13.07
N LYS A 136 4.63 -42.98 14.27
CA LYS A 136 3.35 -42.83 14.98
C LYS A 136 3.19 -41.46 15.67
N THR A 137 4.30 -40.74 15.89
CA THR A 137 4.31 -39.45 16.58
C THR A 137 4.20 -38.28 15.63
N VAL A 138 4.21 -38.49 14.32
CA VAL A 138 4.11 -37.46 13.31
C VAL A 138 2.80 -37.55 12.55
N GLU A 139 2.30 -36.41 12.11
CA GLU A 139 1.09 -36.36 11.30
C GLU A 139 1.39 -36.86 9.88
N SER A 140 0.70 -37.90 9.46
CA SER A 140 0.81 -38.45 8.10
C SER A 140 0.14 -37.57 7.06
N VAL A 141 -0.90 -36.85 7.42
CA VAL A 141 -1.67 -35.94 6.55
C VAL A 141 -1.84 -34.59 7.21
N ASP A 142 -1.64 -33.53 6.44
CA ASP A 142 -1.89 -32.15 6.84
C ASP A 142 -2.44 -31.35 5.65
N TYR A 143 -3.05 -30.21 5.92
CA TYR A 143 -3.44 -29.22 4.91
C TYR A 143 -2.79 -27.88 5.25
N ILE A 144 -2.05 -27.34 4.30
CA ILE A 144 -1.42 -26.03 4.43
C ILE A 144 -2.28 -25.00 3.73
N LEU A 145 -2.83 -24.06 4.51
CA LEU A 145 -3.61 -22.95 4.00
C LEU A 145 -2.66 -21.81 3.55
N HIS A 146 -2.89 -21.28 2.37
CA HIS A 146 -2.21 -20.10 1.84
C HIS A 146 -3.10 -18.89 2.09
N VAL A 147 -2.68 -18.00 3.00
CA VAL A 147 -3.48 -16.89 3.47
C VAL A 147 -2.92 -15.57 2.95
N ASP A 148 -3.77 -14.70 2.39
CA ASP A 148 -3.35 -13.36 1.99
C ASP A 148 -3.02 -12.49 3.23
N ASN A 149 -1.77 -12.08 3.29
CA ASN A 149 -1.27 -11.27 4.41
C ASN A 149 -1.90 -9.87 4.49
N LYS A 150 -2.43 -9.34 3.38
CA LYS A 150 -3.02 -8.00 3.34
C LYS A 150 -4.33 -7.96 4.11
N SER A 151 -5.13 -9.02 4.01
CA SER A 151 -6.41 -9.14 4.69
C SER A 151 -6.29 -9.26 6.22
N LEU A 152 -5.10 -9.61 6.74
CA LEU A 152 -4.82 -9.80 8.17
C LEU A 152 -4.03 -8.65 8.82
N THR A 153 -3.75 -7.55 8.10
CA THR A 153 -2.86 -6.49 8.58
C THR A 153 -3.38 -5.80 9.85
N HIS A 154 -4.68 -5.73 10.04
CA HIS A 154 -5.33 -5.15 11.21
C HIS A 154 -5.49 -6.13 12.37
N ARG A 155 -5.32 -7.44 12.15
CA ARG A 155 -5.51 -8.54 13.10
C ARG A 155 -4.18 -9.12 13.58
N PRO A 156 -3.52 -8.52 14.59
CA PRO A 156 -2.24 -9.03 15.11
C PRO A 156 -2.33 -10.47 15.63
N ASP A 157 -3.44 -10.85 16.21
CA ASP A 157 -3.70 -12.19 16.75
C ASP A 157 -3.70 -13.29 15.68
N MET A 158 -4.06 -12.95 14.43
CA MET A 158 -4.13 -13.89 13.32
C MET A 158 -2.76 -14.27 12.73
N TRP A 159 -1.65 -13.71 13.24
CA TRP A 159 -0.30 -14.10 12.80
C TRP A 159 0.22 -15.34 13.55
N SER A 160 -0.71 -16.19 14.00
CA SER A 160 -0.44 -17.43 14.75
C SER A 160 -1.46 -18.51 14.47
N HIS A 161 -1.08 -19.79 14.68
CA HIS A 161 -2.02 -20.93 14.57
C HIS A 161 -3.13 -20.83 15.63
N ARG A 162 -2.81 -20.34 16.83
CA ARG A 162 -3.79 -20.09 17.90
C ARG A 162 -4.87 -19.08 17.48
N GLY A 163 -4.50 -18.01 16.76
CA GLY A 163 -5.46 -17.04 16.24
C GLY A 163 -6.45 -17.65 15.25
N PHE A 164 -5.94 -18.47 14.32
CA PHE A 164 -6.79 -19.24 13.41
C PHE A 164 -7.68 -20.24 14.15
N ALA A 165 -7.14 -20.91 15.16
CA ALA A 165 -7.93 -21.85 15.98
C ALA A 165 -9.11 -21.16 16.67
N ARG A 166 -8.91 -19.96 17.20
CA ARG A 166 -9.95 -19.14 17.83
C ARG A 166 -11.08 -18.81 16.86
N GLU A 167 -10.75 -18.34 15.67
CA GLU A 167 -11.72 -18.00 14.65
C GLU A 167 -12.50 -19.24 14.19
N ILE A 168 -11.80 -20.31 13.83
CA ILE A 168 -12.42 -21.55 13.37
C ILE A 168 -13.30 -22.16 14.46
N ALA A 169 -12.85 -22.22 15.70
CA ALA A 169 -13.62 -22.71 16.82
C ALA A 169 -14.92 -21.89 17.03
N ALA A 170 -14.82 -20.56 16.92
CA ALA A 170 -15.95 -19.67 17.07
C ALA A 170 -17.01 -19.87 15.97
N PHE A 171 -16.57 -20.06 14.69
CA PHE A 171 -17.48 -20.25 13.57
C PHE A 171 -18.23 -21.59 13.62
N PHE A 172 -17.50 -22.65 13.91
CA PHE A 172 -18.07 -24.01 13.87
C PHE A 172 -18.62 -24.45 15.23
N ASP A 173 -18.73 -23.53 16.20
CA ASP A 173 -19.20 -23.79 17.56
C ASP A 173 -18.44 -24.93 18.24
N LEU A 174 -17.11 -24.95 18.05
CA LEU A 174 -16.23 -25.96 18.62
C LEU A 174 -15.57 -25.43 19.89
N PRO A 175 -15.29 -26.31 20.89
CA PRO A 175 -14.57 -25.88 22.08
C PRO A 175 -13.10 -25.55 21.77
N LEU A 176 -12.69 -24.33 22.13
CA LEU A 176 -11.30 -23.92 22.07
C LEU A 176 -10.60 -24.36 23.36
N LYS A 177 -9.47 -25.09 23.27
CA LYS A 177 -8.70 -25.49 24.44
C LYS A 177 -8.14 -24.24 25.14
N PRO A 178 -8.22 -24.13 26.48
CA PRO A 178 -7.61 -23.03 27.22
C PRO A 178 -6.10 -22.94 26.94
N LEU A 179 -5.58 -21.73 26.74
CA LEU A 179 -4.15 -21.54 26.51
C LEU A 179 -3.31 -22.07 27.67
N SER A 180 -3.82 -21.95 28.91
CA SER A 180 -3.18 -22.45 30.13
C SER A 180 -2.83 -23.95 30.09
N SER A 181 -3.56 -24.77 29.31
CA SER A 181 -3.26 -26.20 29.15
C SER A 181 -1.97 -26.48 28.36
N PHE A 182 -1.39 -25.47 27.76
CA PHE A 182 -0.16 -25.53 26.99
C PHE A 182 1.01 -24.78 27.64
N LEU A 183 0.84 -24.30 28.87
CA LEU A 183 1.80 -23.48 29.60
C LEU A 183 2.29 -24.20 30.87
N ALA A 184 3.58 -24.09 31.14
CA ALA A 184 4.13 -24.50 32.40
C ALA A 184 3.74 -23.53 33.53
N ASP A 185 3.56 -24.05 34.75
CA ASP A 185 3.24 -23.22 35.91
C ASP A 185 4.55 -22.65 36.51
N ILE A 186 4.95 -21.48 36.02
CA ILE A 186 6.14 -20.76 36.49
C ILE A 186 5.72 -19.41 37.07
N PRO A 187 6.09 -19.07 38.29
CA PRO A 187 5.75 -17.80 38.89
C PRO A 187 6.49 -16.63 38.20
N ILE A 188 5.84 -15.46 38.23
CA ILE A 188 6.35 -14.23 37.61
C ILE A 188 6.80 -13.27 38.73
N LYS A 189 7.94 -12.60 38.51
CA LYS A 189 8.44 -11.48 39.30
C LYS A 189 8.29 -10.21 38.47
N GLN A 190 7.50 -9.28 38.96
CA GLN A 190 7.31 -7.98 38.26
C GLN A 190 8.40 -7.01 38.71
N GLY A 191 8.84 -6.17 37.79
CA GLY A 191 9.72 -5.02 37.99
C GLY A 191 9.31 -3.86 37.09
N ASP A 192 9.82 -2.68 37.36
CA ASP A 192 9.62 -1.51 36.53
C ASP A 192 10.40 -1.62 35.21
N MET A 193 11.33 -0.70 34.95
CA MET A 193 12.17 -0.71 33.74
C MET A 193 13.54 -1.37 34.00
N GLN A 194 13.82 -1.82 35.20
CA GLN A 194 15.07 -2.46 35.61
C GLN A 194 14.81 -3.68 36.49
N GLY A 195 15.66 -4.67 36.35
CA GLY A 195 15.58 -5.87 37.17
C GLY A 195 16.77 -6.78 36.99
N ASN A 196 16.81 -7.88 37.76
CA ASN A 196 17.88 -8.87 37.70
C ASN A 196 17.30 -10.27 37.47
N MET A 197 17.92 -10.99 36.54
CA MET A 197 17.73 -12.41 36.31
C MET A 197 19.03 -13.15 36.70
N GLY A 198 19.07 -13.69 37.90
CA GLY A 198 20.31 -14.19 38.46
C GLY A 198 21.37 -13.09 38.62
N ASP A 199 22.52 -13.33 38.03
CA ASP A 199 23.65 -12.39 37.98
C ASP A 199 23.56 -11.41 36.77
N ILE A 200 22.55 -11.53 35.92
CA ILE A 200 22.36 -10.67 34.76
C ILE A 200 21.42 -9.52 35.12
N SER A 201 21.91 -8.29 35.06
CA SER A 201 21.09 -7.09 35.20
C SER A 201 20.45 -6.70 33.86
N ILE A 202 19.20 -6.19 33.90
CA ILE A 202 18.45 -5.79 32.73
C ILE A 202 17.96 -4.36 32.91
N ASP A 203 18.25 -3.50 31.93
CA ASP A 203 17.96 -2.05 31.97
C ASP A 203 17.31 -1.62 30.66
N ILE A 204 16.05 -1.17 30.71
CA ILE A 204 15.29 -0.66 29.58
C ILE A 204 15.41 0.86 29.57
N GLN A 205 16.15 1.41 28.63
CA GLN A 205 16.45 2.83 28.51
C GLN A 205 15.62 3.56 27.44
N ASP A 206 14.86 2.84 26.62
CA ASP A 206 14.05 3.43 25.54
C ASP A 206 12.60 2.92 25.58
N ASN A 207 11.67 3.85 25.48
CA ASN A 207 10.23 3.55 25.53
C ASN A 207 9.71 2.76 24.31
N ALA A 208 10.52 2.58 23.26
CA ALA A 208 10.18 1.68 22.16
C ALA A 208 10.21 0.19 22.57
N CYS A 209 10.74 -0.12 23.77
CA CYS A 209 10.50 -1.36 24.47
C CYS A 209 9.69 -1.05 25.73
N ASP A 210 8.39 -1.22 25.68
CA ASP A 210 7.52 -0.94 26.83
C ASP A 210 7.36 -2.14 27.77
N ARG A 211 7.75 -3.34 27.31
CA ARG A 211 7.70 -4.56 28.10
C ARG A 211 8.76 -5.57 27.69
N PHE A 212 9.45 -6.12 28.69
CA PHE A 212 10.50 -7.10 28.50
C PHE A 212 10.36 -8.22 29.50
N ALA A 213 10.19 -9.46 29.04
CA ALA A 213 10.20 -10.62 29.92
C ALA A 213 11.38 -11.53 29.57
N CYS A 214 11.99 -12.12 30.61
CA CYS A 214 13.07 -13.05 30.41
C CYS A 214 13.03 -14.20 31.42
N LEU A 215 13.69 -15.30 31.04
CA LEU A 215 13.86 -16.50 31.84
C LEU A 215 15.24 -17.09 31.59
N SER A 216 15.96 -17.41 32.64
CA SER A 216 17.22 -18.15 32.58
C SER A 216 16.96 -19.65 32.72
N LEU A 217 17.60 -20.45 31.87
CA LEU A 217 17.67 -21.89 31.99
C LEU A 217 19.13 -22.31 32.01
N THR A 218 19.50 -23.21 32.94
CA THR A 218 20.86 -23.73 33.09
C THR A 218 20.85 -25.25 33.04
N ASN A 219 22.03 -25.86 32.93
CA ASN A 219 22.20 -27.32 32.86
C ASN A 219 21.32 -27.94 31.75
N ILE A 220 21.22 -27.24 30.63
CA ILE A 220 20.43 -27.74 29.51
C ILE A 220 21.23 -28.81 28.80
N GLU A 221 20.61 -29.93 28.62
CA GLU A 221 21.15 -30.96 27.73
C GLU A 221 20.93 -30.54 26.28
N PRO A 222 22.01 -30.31 25.51
CA PRO A 222 21.87 -29.90 24.10
C PRO A 222 21.15 -30.98 23.32
N LYS A 223 20.08 -30.57 22.64
CA LYS A 223 19.32 -31.47 21.78
C LYS A 223 19.17 -30.86 20.40
N SER A 224 19.28 -31.70 19.45
CA SER A 224 18.94 -31.37 18.12
C SER A 224 17.40 -31.24 17.98
N SER A 225 16.77 -30.81 16.82
CA SER A 225 15.30 -30.61 16.65
C SER A 225 14.45 -31.86 16.85
N LEU A 226 13.26 -31.79 17.34
CA LEU A 226 12.31 -32.89 17.40
C LEU A 226 11.72 -33.12 16.01
N VAL A 227 11.64 -34.36 15.54
CA VAL A 227 11.16 -34.71 14.19
C VAL A 227 9.79 -34.12 13.93
N ALA A 228 8.83 -34.28 14.82
CA ALA A 228 7.49 -33.76 14.65
C ALA A 228 7.46 -32.23 14.49
N MET A 229 8.26 -31.51 15.29
CA MET A 229 8.38 -30.06 15.23
C MET A 229 9.11 -29.62 13.96
N ALA A 230 10.21 -30.27 13.62
CA ALA A 230 10.97 -30.01 12.40
C ALA A 230 10.10 -30.16 11.15
N LEU A 231 9.25 -31.20 11.10
CA LEU A 231 8.29 -31.41 10.00
C LEU A 231 7.26 -30.27 9.92
N ARG A 232 6.69 -29.85 11.05
CA ARG A 232 5.74 -28.73 11.07
C ARG A 232 6.37 -27.41 10.61
N LEU A 233 7.56 -27.11 11.11
CA LEU A 233 8.30 -25.90 10.70
C LEU A 233 8.64 -25.95 9.21
N ALA A 234 9.12 -27.10 8.69
CA ALA A 234 9.43 -27.24 7.26
C ALA A 234 8.23 -26.98 6.36
N ARG A 235 7.03 -27.49 6.72
CA ARG A 235 5.78 -27.30 5.95
C ARG A 235 5.38 -25.82 5.81
N ILE A 236 5.76 -24.97 6.77
CA ILE A 236 5.52 -23.52 6.73
C ILE A 236 6.77 -22.74 6.32
N ASP A 237 7.73 -23.37 5.64
CA ASP A 237 8.96 -22.78 5.11
C ASP A 237 9.90 -22.19 6.18
N SER A 238 9.84 -22.69 7.41
CA SER A 238 10.79 -22.35 8.49
C SER A 238 11.84 -23.44 8.61
N LYS A 239 13.13 -23.04 8.60
CA LYS A 239 14.24 -23.99 8.68
C LYS A 239 14.40 -24.53 10.12
N PRO A 240 14.36 -25.86 10.34
CA PRO A 240 14.77 -26.45 11.59
C PRO A 240 16.28 -26.27 11.83
N ILE A 241 16.71 -25.95 13.06
CA ILE A 241 18.11 -25.68 13.40
C ILE A 241 18.58 -26.59 14.53
N ASN A 242 18.00 -26.41 15.71
CA ASN A 242 18.19 -27.23 16.90
C ASN A 242 17.00 -27.03 17.84
N ALA A 243 16.82 -27.90 18.83
CA ALA A 243 15.61 -27.89 19.65
C ALA A 243 15.32 -26.53 20.31
N MET A 244 16.35 -25.82 20.79
CA MET A 244 16.18 -24.54 21.49
C MET A 244 15.70 -23.44 20.55
N VAL A 245 16.33 -23.32 19.41
CA VAL A 245 15.95 -22.34 18.37
C VAL A 245 14.61 -22.71 17.74
N ASP A 246 14.36 -23.99 17.53
CA ASP A 246 13.10 -24.45 16.96
C ASP A 246 11.92 -24.21 17.90
N PHE A 247 12.11 -24.34 19.22
CA PHE A 247 11.09 -23.98 20.20
C PHE A 247 10.74 -22.50 20.13
N THR A 248 11.71 -21.60 19.99
CA THR A 248 11.42 -20.16 19.83
C THR A 248 10.66 -19.86 18.53
N ASN A 249 11.06 -20.49 17.42
CA ASN A 249 10.37 -20.37 16.15
C ASN A 249 8.96 -21.00 16.21
N TYR A 250 8.85 -22.18 16.81
CA TYR A 250 7.56 -22.85 16.98
C TYR A 250 6.57 -21.98 17.75
N ILE A 251 6.98 -21.38 18.89
CA ILE A 251 6.16 -20.51 19.73
C ILE A 251 5.72 -19.26 18.96
N MET A 252 6.62 -18.68 18.19
CA MET A 252 6.29 -17.54 17.31
C MET A 252 5.15 -17.88 16.33
N PHE A 253 5.17 -19.06 15.71
CA PHE A 253 4.10 -19.49 14.81
C PHE A 253 2.87 -20.04 15.55
N ASP A 254 3.04 -20.63 16.73
CA ASP A 254 1.99 -21.23 17.54
C ASP A 254 1.06 -20.19 18.16
N ILE A 255 1.61 -19.27 18.97
CA ILE A 255 0.86 -18.26 19.73
C ILE A 255 1.12 -16.82 19.29
N GLY A 256 1.99 -16.59 18.30
CA GLY A 256 2.22 -15.26 17.71
C GLY A 256 3.24 -14.38 18.41
N GLN A 257 3.94 -14.86 19.43
CA GLN A 257 4.96 -14.12 20.18
C GLN A 257 6.35 -14.54 19.74
N PRO A 258 7.10 -13.72 18.98
CA PRO A 258 8.50 -13.99 18.70
C PRO A 258 9.34 -13.91 19.97
N MET A 259 10.32 -14.79 20.05
CA MET A 259 11.27 -14.90 21.15
C MET A 259 12.70 -14.88 20.63
N HIS A 260 13.63 -14.52 21.51
CA HIS A 260 15.04 -14.71 21.25
C HIS A 260 15.70 -15.51 22.38
N ALA A 261 16.71 -16.30 22.03
CA ALA A 261 17.51 -17.06 22.99
C ALA A 261 18.96 -16.63 22.83
N PHE A 262 19.55 -16.13 23.93
CA PHE A 262 20.98 -15.87 24.04
C PHE A 262 21.68 -17.04 24.71
N ASP A 263 22.87 -17.36 24.27
CA ASP A 263 23.82 -18.17 25.02
C ASP A 263 24.30 -17.34 26.21
N ALA A 264 23.80 -17.68 27.42
CA ALA A 264 24.07 -16.91 28.63
C ALA A 264 25.54 -16.91 29.04
N ASP A 265 26.28 -17.96 28.67
CA ASP A 265 27.71 -18.08 29.00
C ASP A 265 28.58 -17.15 28.14
N LYS A 266 28.03 -16.66 27.00
CA LYS A 266 28.68 -15.68 26.11
C LYS A 266 28.43 -14.23 26.49
N LEU A 267 27.51 -13.94 27.43
CA LEU A 267 27.25 -12.59 27.93
C LEU A 267 28.40 -12.16 28.87
N ARG A 268 29.28 -11.29 28.39
CA ARG A 268 30.51 -10.90 29.03
C ARG A 268 30.32 -9.91 30.19
N SER A 269 29.43 -8.93 29.98
CA SER A 269 29.19 -7.86 30.96
C SER A 269 28.15 -8.23 32.00
N LYS A 270 27.39 -9.31 31.79
CA LYS A 270 26.27 -9.68 32.65
C LYS A 270 25.26 -8.55 32.82
N GLN A 271 25.13 -7.71 31.77
CA GLN A 271 24.21 -6.56 31.74
C GLN A 271 23.54 -6.45 30.37
N LEU A 272 22.24 -6.69 30.31
CA LEU A 272 21.44 -6.41 29.12
C LEU A 272 20.92 -4.97 29.19
N VAL A 273 21.23 -4.19 28.16
CA VAL A 273 20.75 -2.81 28.02
C VAL A 273 19.96 -2.70 26.74
N ILE A 274 18.70 -2.29 26.85
CA ILE A 274 17.82 -2.02 25.72
C ILE A 274 17.82 -0.52 25.47
N ARG A 275 18.39 -0.07 24.34
CA ARG A 275 18.58 1.34 24.01
C ARG A 275 18.50 1.60 22.50
N LYS A 276 18.43 2.87 22.12
CA LYS A 276 18.77 3.26 20.75
C LYS A 276 20.24 3.05 20.48
N ALA A 277 20.56 2.65 19.24
CA ALA A 277 21.94 2.52 18.80
C ALA A 277 22.64 3.89 18.77
N TYR A 278 23.96 3.88 18.92
CA TYR A 278 24.76 5.05 18.59
C TYR A 278 25.02 5.09 17.07
N ASP A 279 25.31 6.28 16.55
CA ASP A 279 25.55 6.44 15.12
C ASP A 279 26.75 5.59 14.68
N LYS A 280 26.54 4.82 13.62
CA LYS A 280 27.57 3.95 13.01
C LYS A 280 28.11 2.82 13.91
N GLU A 281 27.39 2.42 14.93
CA GLU A 281 27.70 1.17 15.60
C GLU A 281 27.61 0.00 14.61
N ASN A 282 28.47 -0.99 14.78
CA ASN A 282 28.51 -2.16 13.91
C ASN A 282 27.92 -3.38 14.62
N LEU A 283 27.15 -4.17 13.88
CA LEU A 283 26.61 -5.44 14.35
C LEU A 283 26.75 -6.51 13.27
N VAL A 284 27.20 -7.69 13.64
CA VAL A 284 27.19 -8.87 12.76
C VAL A 284 25.99 -9.73 13.15
N LEU A 285 25.06 -9.86 12.23
CA LEU A 285 23.81 -10.61 12.43
C LEU A 285 24.02 -12.12 12.31
N LEU A 286 23.05 -12.91 12.78
CA LEU A 286 23.03 -14.38 12.69
C LEU A 286 23.18 -14.94 11.27
N ASN A 287 22.85 -14.17 10.24
CA ASN A 287 23.04 -14.53 8.83
C ASN A 287 24.41 -14.09 8.28
N ASN A 288 25.36 -13.71 9.14
CA ASN A 288 26.68 -13.17 8.82
C ASN A 288 26.66 -11.82 8.08
N GLN A 289 25.51 -11.16 7.96
CA GLN A 289 25.42 -9.80 7.41
C GLN A 289 26.01 -8.80 8.42
N LYS A 290 26.96 -8.01 7.97
CA LYS A 290 27.48 -6.86 8.74
C LYS A 290 26.62 -5.66 8.43
N ILE A 291 26.08 -5.02 9.46
CA ILE A 291 25.27 -3.82 9.34
C ILE A 291 25.90 -2.68 10.15
N GLU A 292 25.74 -1.47 9.62
CA GLU A 292 26.03 -0.22 10.33
C GLU A 292 24.70 0.33 10.87
N LEU A 293 24.63 0.53 12.17
CA LEU A 293 23.42 0.94 12.88
C LEU A 293 23.23 2.45 12.81
N SER A 294 21.97 2.87 12.87
CA SER A 294 21.54 4.27 12.94
C SER A 294 21.01 4.60 14.34
N VAL A 295 21.06 5.85 14.74
CA VAL A 295 20.45 6.37 15.99
C VAL A 295 18.93 6.09 16.12
N HIS A 296 18.28 5.71 15.02
CA HIS A 296 16.88 5.33 15.02
C HIS A 296 16.66 3.83 15.26
N ASP A 297 17.71 3.01 15.24
CA ASP A 297 17.61 1.58 15.48
C ASP A 297 17.57 1.27 16.97
N LEU A 298 16.75 0.30 17.34
CA LEU A 298 16.67 -0.22 18.69
C LEU A 298 17.54 -1.47 18.80
N VAL A 299 18.36 -1.54 19.82
CA VAL A 299 19.30 -2.66 20.03
C VAL A 299 19.23 -3.20 21.45
N VAL A 300 19.50 -4.50 21.57
CA VAL A 300 19.83 -5.14 22.83
C VAL A 300 21.35 -5.23 22.91
N CYS A 301 21.91 -4.78 24.01
CA CYS A 301 23.36 -4.70 24.22
C CYS A 301 23.78 -5.57 25.39
N ASP A 302 24.98 -6.15 25.31
CA ASP A 302 25.73 -6.70 26.45
C ASP A 302 26.62 -5.56 26.96
N GLY A 303 26.15 -4.88 28.00
CA GLY A 303 26.70 -3.62 28.44
C GLY A 303 26.61 -2.52 27.38
N LYS A 304 27.76 -2.19 26.77
CA LYS A 304 27.82 -1.18 25.71
C LYS A 304 27.76 -1.77 24.31
N THR A 305 28.01 -3.07 24.14
CA THR A 305 28.17 -3.73 22.83
C THR A 305 26.83 -4.23 22.33
N PRO A 306 26.35 -3.81 21.14
CA PRO A 306 25.12 -4.32 20.58
C PRO A 306 25.28 -5.80 20.19
N ILE A 307 24.35 -6.62 20.69
CA ILE A 307 24.30 -8.08 20.47
C ILE A 307 23.04 -8.53 19.70
N SER A 308 22.09 -7.64 19.52
CA SER A 308 20.87 -7.93 18.74
C SER A 308 20.30 -6.64 18.15
N LEU A 309 19.88 -6.70 16.90
CA LEU A 309 18.96 -5.70 16.34
C LEU A 309 17.55 -6.09 16.82
N ALA A 310 17.05 -5.34 17.79
CA ALA A 310 15.85 -5.68 18.56
C ALA A 310 14.67 -6.05 17.65
N ALA A 311 13.97 -7.12 17.99
CA ALA A 311 12.81 -7.65 17.26
C ALA A 311 13.05 -8.11 15.80
N ILE A 312 14.24 -7.89 15.26
CA ILE A 312 14.53 -8.20 13.85
C ILE A 312 15.45 -9.43 13.77
N ARG A 313 16.65 -9.33 14.31
CA ARG A 313 17.62 -10.45 14.24
C ARG A 313 18.71 -10.33 15.30
N GLY A 314 19.00 -11.43 15.96
CA GLY A 314 20.12 -11.54 16.90
C GLY A 314 21.48 -11.41 16.22
N GLY A 315 22.48 -11.07 16.99
CA GLY A 315 23.87 -11.06 16.59
C GLY A 315 24.51 -12.44 16.66
N SER A 316 25.56 -12.65 15.89
CA SER A 316 26.26 -13.94 15.78
C SER A 316 27.09 -14.28 17.02
N GLU A 317 27.54 -13.29 17.82
CA GLU A 317 28.43 -13.51 18.98
C GLU A 317 27.75 -14.27 20.11
N THR A 318 26.45 -14.01 20.35
CA THR A 318 25.68 -14.61 21.43
C THR A 318 24.72 -15.71 20.95
N ALA A 319 24.96 -16.20 19.74
CA ALA A 319 24.14 -17.23 19.12
C ALA A 319 24.21 -18.56 19.93
N VAL A 320 23.05 -19.19 20.07
CA VAL A 320 22.90 -20.53 20.62
C VAL A 320 23.53 -21.54 19.67
N GLN A 321 24.39 -22.39 20.22
CA GLN A 321 25.09 -23.44 19.48
C GLN A 321 24.73 -24.83 20.01
N LYS A 322 25.27 -25.89 19.40
CA LYS A 322 25.02 -27.28 19.84
C LYS A 322 25.52 -27.53 21.25
N GLU A 323 26.53 -26.80 21.69
CA GLU A 323 27.21 -26.95 22.99
C GLU A 323 26.62 -26.06 24.09
N THR A 324 25.73 -25.17 23.80
CA THR A 324 25.12 -24.22 24.74
C THR A 324 24.37 -24.95 25.86
N GLN A 325 24.79 -24.71 27.12
CA GLN A 325 24.19 -25.31 28.32
C GLN A 325 23.42 -24.31 29.19
N SER A 326 23.57 -23.01 28.92
CA SER A 326 22.88 -21.95 29.64
C SER A 326 22.20 -21.01 28.63
N LEU A 327 20.91 -20.78 28.81
CA LEU A 327 20.12 -19.86 27.97
C LEU A 327 19.59 -18.70 28.78
N LEU A 328 19.59 -17.53 28.17
CA LEU A 328 18.74 -16.44 28.58
C LEU A 328 17.69 -16.26 27.48
N LEU A 329 16.44 -16.59 27.78
CA LEU A 329 15.30 -16.40 26.89
C LEU A 329 14.76 -14.98 27.04
N GLU A 330 14.48 -14.36 25.91
CA GLU A 330 13.85 -13.04 25.78
C GLU A 330 12.48 -13.17 25.11
N ALA A 331 11.47 -12.53 25.68
CA ALA A 331 10.19 -12.27 25.04
C ALA A 331 9.76 -10.85 25.40
N ALA A 332 9.78 -9.96 24.41
CA ALA A 332 9.55 -8.53 24.63
C ALA A 332 8.41 -7.99 23.77
N HIS A 333 7.94 -6.79 24.09
CA HIS A 333 7.06 -6.00 23.27
C HIS A 333 7.78 -4.74 22.78
N TRP A 334 7.61 -4.45 21.48
CA TRP A 334 8.37 -3.43 20.77
C TRP A 334 7.46 -2.49 20.00
N ASP A 335 7.81 -1.21 19.91
CA ASP A 335 7.08 -0.26 19.08
C ASP A 335 7.09 -0.67 17.59
N ALA A 336 5.92 -0.96 17.07
CA ALA A 336 5.73 -1.50 15.73
C ALA A 336 6.30 -0.60 14.62
N THR A 337 6.23 0.72 14.80
CA THR A 337 6.74 1.71 13.84
C THR A 337 8.26 1.70 13.79
N THR A 338 8.91 1.69 14.95
CA THR A 338 10.37 1.62 15.08
C THR A 338 10.90 0.34 14.41
N ILE A 339 10.27 -0.81 14.67
CA ILE A 339 10.71 -2.09 14.10
C ILE A 339 10.52 -2.11 12.58
N ARG A 340 9.38 -1.64 12.07
CA ARG A 340 9.12 -1.58 10.63
C ARG A 340 10.15 -0.72 9.89
N LEU A 341 10.47 0.45 10.43
CA LEU A 341 11.44 1.36 9.83
C LEU A 341 12.87 0.81 9.87
N SER A 342 13.28 0.18 10.97
CA SER A 342 14.56 -0.49 11.08
C SER A 342 14.70 -1.68 10.13
N ALA A 343 13.68 -2.54 10.04
CA ALA A 343 13.65 -3.66 9.11
C ALA A 343 13.77 -3.21 7.65
N ALA A 344 13.09 -2.12 7.28
CA ALA A 344 13.17 -1.53 5.95
C ALA A 344 14.56 -0.94 5.66
N ARG A 345 15.14 -0.19 6.62
CA ARG A 345 16.48 0.43 6.51
C ARG A 345 17.56 -0.60 6.23
N HIS A 346 17.55 -1.70 6.97
CA HIS A 346 18.55 -2.76 6.84
C HIS A 346 18.16 -3.83 5.83
N LYS A 347 17.03 -3.68 5.12
CA LYS A 347 16.49 -4.67 4.15
C LYS A 347 16.42 -6.08 4.75
N ASN A 348 16.06 -6.16 6.03
CA ASN A 348 16.05 -7.40 6.81
C ASN A 348 14.67 -7.63 7.43
N ARG A 349 13.74 -8.14 6.63
CA ARG A 349 12.36 -8.40 7.04
C ARG A 349 12.22 -9.87 7.41
N THR A 350 12.28 -10.15 8.71
CA THR A 350 12.14 -11.51 9.27
C THR A 350 10.70 -11.81 9.68
N GLU A 351 10.37 -13.08 9.94
CA GLU A 351 9.08 -13.51 10.50
C GLU A 351 8.79 -12.86 11.87
N ALA A 352 9.82 -12.61 12.67
CA ALA A 352 9.68 -11.86 13.91
C ALA A 352 9.33 -10.39 13.65
N ALA A 353 10.09 -9.72 12.78
CA ALA A 353 9.84 -8.33 12.44
C ALA A 353 8.42 -8.13 11.84
N ILE A 354 7.96 -9.05 10.98
CA ILE A 354 6.61 -9.03 10.41
C ILE A 354 5.53 -9.06 11.49
N ARG A 355 5.71 -9.84 12.57
CA ARG A 355 4.74 -9.90 13.68
C ARG A 355 4.79 -8.65 14.54
N PHE A 356 5.97 -8.19 14.92
CA PHE A 356 6.11 -6.98 15.74
C PHE A 356 5.59 -5.73 15.02
N GLU A 357 5.79 -5.59 13.69
CA GLU A 357 5.22 -4.46 12.91
C GLU A 357 3.68 -4.43 12.90
N LYS A 358 3.00 -5.51 13.37
CA LYS A 358 1.54 -5.59 13.46
C LYS A 358 0.99 -5.18 14.83
N SER A 359 1.81 -4.78 15.77
CA SER A 359 1.40 -4.41 17.14
C SER A 359 0.79 -5.60 17.90
N ILE A 360 1.57 -6.67 18.03
CA ILE A 360 1.16 -7.86 18.79
C ILE A 360 0.90 -7.51 20.26
N ASP A 361 0.19 -8.41 20.97
CA ASP A 361 -0.14 -8.22 22.38
C ASP A 361 1.09 -8.39 23.27
N GLY A 362 1.46 -7.35 24.01
CA GLY A 362 2.56 -7.40 24.96
C GLY A 362 2.30 -8.27 26.21
N SER A 363 1.08 -8.72 26.45
CA SER A 363 0.78 -9.63 27.57
C SER A 363 1.18 -11.09 27.29
N THR A 364 1.38 -11.47 26.03
CA THR A 364 1.76 -12.85 25.65
C THR A 364 3.23 -13.18 25.89
N ASN A 365 4.05 -12.20 26.27
CA ASN A 365 5.49 -12.40 26.43
C ASN A 365 5.83 -13.45 27.50
N PHE A 366 5.19 -13.43 28.68
CA PHE A 366 5.42 -14.45 29.69
C PHE A 366 4.76 -15.80 29.35
N ASP A 367 3.66 -15.81 28.58
CA ASP A 367 3.06 -17.04 28.08
C ASP A 367 4.01 -17.76 27.12
N ALA A 368 4.74 -17.02 26.30
CA ALA A 368 5.75 -17.58 25.43
C ALA A 368 6.88 -18.26 26.20
N LEU A 369 7.36 -17.65 27.29
CA LEU A 369 8.37 -18.26 28.17
C LEU A 369 7.84 -19.51 28.86
N LYS A 370 6.61 -19.48 29.37
CA LYS A 370 5.95 -20.65 29.96
C LYS A 370 5.73 -21.76 28.94
N ARG A 371 5.38 -21.39 27.68
CA ARG A 371 5.22 -22.32 26.58
C ARG A 371 6.54 -23.01 26.24
N PHE A 372 7.64 -22.26 26.26
CA PHE A 372 8.97 -22.80 26.02
C PHE A 372 9.31 -23.91 27.01
N VAL A 373 9.09 -23.66 28.29
CA VAL A 373 9.32 -24.66 29.34
C VAL A 373 8.41 -25.87 29.19
N TYR A 374 7.11 -25.65 28.87
CA TYR A 374 6.19 -26.75 28.58
C TYR A 374 6.68 -27.63 27.42
N LEU A 375 7.28 -27.04 26.39
CA LEU A 375 7.88 -27.80 25.29
C LEU A 375 9.13 -28.59 25.74
N CYS A 376 9.95 -28.03 26.61
CA CYS A 376 11.07 -28.72 27.20
C CYS A 376 10.62 -29.96 28.02
N ASP A 377 9.57 -29.80 28.83
CA ASP A 377 9.00 -30.90 29.64
C ASP A 377 8.45 -32.01 28.73
N ASN A 378 7.68 -31.67 27.71
CA ASN A 378 7.15 -32.63 26.74
C ASN A 378 8.23 -33.30 25.90
N ALA A 379 9.37 -32.64 25.72
CA ALA A 379 10.54 -33.19 25.05
C ALA A 379 11.41 -34.02 26.01
N HIS A 380 11.03 -34.16 27.30
CA HIS A 380 11.81 -34.83 28.32
C HIS A 380 13.27 -34.32 28.41
N MET A 381 13.41 -32.98 28.32
CA MET A 381 14.71 -32.31 28.38
C MET A 381 15.14 -32.11 29.83
N SER A 382 16.42 -32.31 30.12
CA SER A 382 17.01 -31.91 31.41
C SER A 382 17.35 -30.44 31.36
N TYR A 383 16.92 -29.71 32.36
CA TYR A 383 17.23 -28.29 32.55
C TYR A 383 16.98 -27.89 34.01
N THR A 384 17.46 -26.72 34.38
CA THR A 384 17.21 -26.11 35.70
C THR A 384 16.73 -24.68 35.51
N ILE A 385 15.65 -24.29 36.20
CA ILE A 385 15.19 -22.89 36.25
C ILE A 385 15.64 -22.33 37.60
N PRO A 386 16.66 -21.46 37.65
CA PRO A 386 17.19 -20.93 38.88
C PRO A 386 16.26 -19.88 39.52
N GLU A 387 15.42 -19.19 38.72
CA GLU A 387 14.59 -18.07 39.20
C GLU A 387 13.24 -18.03 38.51
N LYS A 388 12.35 -17.15 39.04
CA LYS A 388 11.04 -16.86 38.44
C LYS A 388 11.23 -16.11 37.11
N ILE A 389 10.23 -16.14 36.27
CA ILE A 389 10.19 -15.25 35.10
C ILE A 389 10.27 -13.80 35.56
N LEU A 390 11.26 -13.04 35.07
CA LEU A 390 11.32 -11.59 35.29
C LEU A 390 10.48 -10.90 34.20
N SER A 391 9.56 -10.04 34.62
CA SER A 391 8.76 -9.21 33.71
C SER A 391 8.94 -7.74 34.06
N LEU A 392 9.51 -6.98 33.13
CA LEU A 392 9.74 -5.54 33.27
C LEU A 392 8.76 -4.76 32.41
N GLY A 393 8.38 -3.56 32.88
CA GLY A 393 7.44 -2.67 32.22
C GLY A 393 6.00 -2.83 32.70
N ALA A 394 5.13 -1.95 32.23
CA ALA A 394 3.73 -1.89 32.66
C ALA A 394 2.89 -3.01 32.04
N ASN A 395 1.95 -3.55 32.82
CA ASN A 395 0.95 -4.43 32.27
C ASN A 395 -0.01 -3.63 31.38
N PRO A 396 -0.42 -4.19 30.22
CA PRO A 396 -1.44 -3.57 29.41
C PRO A 396 -2.73 -3.35 30.21
N THR A 397 -3.32 -2.17 30.11
CA THR A 397 -4.63 -1.90 30.72
C THR A 397 -5.72 -2.51 29.86
N ALA A 398 -6.71 -3.14 30.51
CA ALA A 398 -7.86 -3.68 29.80
C ALA A 398 -8.64 -2.55 29.11
N SER A 399 -8.97 -2.71 27.84
CA SER A 399 -9.84 -1.82 27.10
C SER A 399 -11.30 -2.22 27.37
N ILE A 400 -12.13 -1.26 27.74
CA ILE A 400 -13.55 -1.48 27.99
C ILE A 400 -14.35 -0.65 26.99
N ILE A 401 -15.30 -1.30 26.31
CA ILE A 401 -16.21 -0.67 25.36
C ILE A 401 -17.65 -0.83 25.87
N VAL A 402 -18.38 0.27 25.90
CA VAL A 402 -19.79 0.29 26.26
C VAL A 402 -20.62 0.49 25.01
N VAL A 403 -21.52 -0.44 24.70
CA VAL A 403 -22.38 -0.37 23.52
C VAL A 403 -23.83 -0.73 23.84
N GLU A 404 -24.76 0.03 23.28
CA GLU A 404 -26.20 -0.26 23.41
C GLU A 404 -26.63 -1.29 22.36
N HIS A 405 -27.51 -2.22 22.74
CA HIS A 405 -28.07 -3.20 21.79
C HIS A 405 -28.74 -2.52 20.60
N ALA A 406 -29.51 -1.47 20.82
CA ALA A 406 -30.19 -0.70 19.79
C ALA A 406 -29.19 -0.03 18.80
N PHE A 407 -27.98 0.34 19.26
CA PHE A 407 -26.96 0.87 18.40
C PHE A 407 -26.46 -0.19 17.41
N ILE A 408 -26.26 -1.44 17.86
CA ILE A 408 -25.85 -2.56 17.00
C ILE A 408 -26.92 -2.81 15.94
N GLU A 409 -28.19 -2.93 16.35
CA GLU A 409 -29.32 -3.13 15.44
C GLU A 409 -29.46 -2.00 14.42
N GLN A 410 -29.32 -0.75 14.85
CA GLN A 410 -29.42 0.41 13.97
C GLN A 410 -28.28 0.44 12.92
N ARG A 411 -27.06 0.05 13.31
CA ARG A 411 -25.92 0.02 12.39
C ARG A 411 -26.02 -1.11 11.38
N LEU A 412 -26.49 -2.28 11.80
CA LEU A 412 -26.65 -3.43 10.90
C LEU A 412 -27.98 -3.38 10.11
N GLY A 413 -28.95 -2.58 10.55
CA GLY A 413 -30.25 -2.45 9.89
C GLY A 413 -31.16 -3.67 10.09
N ILE A 414 -30.92 -4.48 11.11
CA ILE A 414 -31.62 -5.71 11.43
C ILE A 414 -31.96 -5.79 12.93
N SER A 415 -32.96 -6.58 13.28
CA SER A 415 -33.22 -6.92 14.68
C SER A 415 -32.42 -8.15 15.08
N LEU A 416 -31.81 -8.11 16.26
CA LEU A 416 -30.92 -9.15 16.78
C LEU A 416 -31.43 -9.70 18.12
N ASP A 417 -31.28 -11.00 18.32
CA ASP A 417 -31.45 -11.59 19.64
C ASP A 417 -30.25 -11.20 20.54
N PRO A 418 -30.47 -10.60 21.72
CA PRO A 418 -29.43 -10.31 22.69
C PRO A 418 -28.55 -11.52 23.04
N SER A 419 -29.13 -12.73 23.08
CA SER A 419 -28.37 -13.96 23.33
C SER A 419 -27.37 -14.28 22.22
N PHE A 420 -27.70 -13.95 20.97
CA PHE A 420 -26.78 -14.10 19.84
C PHE A 420 -25.56 -13.18 20.00
N VAL A 421 -25.77 -11.91 20.36
CA VAL A 421 -24.70 -10.95 20.60
C VAL A 421 -23.74 -11.43 21.69
N GLN A 422 -24.29 -11.82 22.84
CA GLN A 422 -23.50 -12.32 23.98
C GLN A 422 -22.72 -13.59 23.61
N LYS A 423 -23.39 -14.55 22.95
CA LYS A 423 -22.79 -15.83 22.57
C LYS A 423 -21.64 -15.61 21.57
N THR A 424 -21.82 -14.70 20.60
CA THR A 424 -20.79 -14.36 19.60
C THR A 424 -19.57 -13.76 20.28
N LEU A 425 -19.75 -12.76 21.13
CA LEU A 425 -18.66 -12.12 21.85
C LEU A 425 -17.92 -13.11 22.77
N HIS A 426 -18.65 -13.96 23.48
CA HIS A 426 -18.04 -14.97 24.34
C HIS A 426 -17.20 -15.99 23.55
N LYS A 427 -17.67 -16.46 22.38
CA LYS A 427 -16.89 -17.35 21.49
C LYS A 427 -15.58 -16.73 21.02
N LEU A 428 -15.54 -15.42 20.89
CA LEU A 428 -14.37 -14.64 20.52
C LEU A 428 -13.51 -14.22 21.72
N GLU A 429 -13.76 -14.80 22.89
CA GLU A 429 -13.05 -14.54 24.17
C GLU A 429 -13.26 -13.11 24.72
N PHE A 430 -14.29 -12.36 24.28
CA PHE A 430 -14.69 -11.11 24.95
C PHE A 430 -15.44 -11.41 26.24
N CYS A 431 -15.09 -10.71 27.32
CA CYS A 431 -15.89 -10.76 28.55
C CYS A 431 -17.00 -9.70 28.47
N THR A 432 -18.24 -10.11 28.64
CA THR A 432 -19.40 -9.24 28.53
C THR A 432 -20.25 -9.23 29.81
N GLU A 433 -20.53 -8.04 30.32
CA GLU A 433 -21.52 -7.82 31.37
C GLU A 433 -22.71 -7.08 30.75
N THR A 434 -23.93 -7.41 31.18
CA THR A 434 -25.14 -6.73 30.70
C THR A 434 -25.81 -5.98 31.84
N GLU A 435 -26.21 -4.75 31.60
CA GLU A 435 -26.97 -3.95 32.53
C GLU A 435 -28.28 -3.48 31.90
N SER A 436 -29.39 -3.58 32.65
CA SER A 436 -30.62 -2.86 32.37
C SER A 436 -30.63 -1.59 33.19
N LYS A 437 -31.09 -0.48 32.66
CA LYS A 437 -31.11 0.83 33.36
C LYS A 437 -31.89 0.89 34.68
N GLU A 438 -32.79 -0.02 34.92
CA GLU A 438 -33.50 -0.10 36.21
C GLU A 438 -32.56 -0.38 37.39
N LYS A 439 -31.44 -1.06 37.18
CA LYS A 439 -30.44 -1.35 38.21
C LYS A 439 -29.42 -0.23 38.46
N GLN A 440 -29.17 0.66 37.48
CA GLN A 440 -28.23 1.77 37.65
C GLN A 440 -28.73 2.85 38.62
N ALA A 441 -30.03 3.01 38.79
CA ALA A 441 -30.60 3.99 39.71
C ALA A 441 -30.38 3.62 41.19
N ASN A 442 -30.03 2.35 41.48
CA ASN A 442 -29.92 1.83 42.85
C ASN A 442 -28.50 1.43 43.29
N ASN A 443 -27.50 1.46 42.43
CA ASN A 443 -26.13 1.05 42.80
C ASN A 443 -25.11 2.18 42.76
N GLN A 444 -24.87 2.79 43.91
CA GLN A 444 -23.69 3.65 44.22
C GLN A 444 -22.40 2.84 44.38
N VAL A 445 -22.20 1.77 43.64
CA VAL A 445 -20.99 0.90 43.75
C VAL A 445 -20.13 0.96 42.51
N LEU A 446 -19.88 2.15 41.97
CA LEU A 446 -18.86 2.35 40.88
C LEU A 446 -17.56 2.98 41.40
N GLY A 447 -17.31 2.98 42.67
CA GLY A 447 -16.20 3.67 43.31
C GLY A 447 -14.81 3.08 43.13
N ALA A 448 -14.62 1.93 42.42
CA ALA A 448 -13.34 1.26 42.35
C ALA A 448 -12.78 1.07 40.90
N LYS A 449 -13.58 1.31 39.86
CA LYS A 449 -13.15 1.11 38.46
C LYS A 449 -13.08 2.40 37.61
N GLU A 450 -13.24 3.56 38.21
CA GLU A 450 -13.40 4.87 37.52
C GLU A 450 -12.10 5.49 37.00
N LYS A 451 -10.98 4.81 36.94
CA LYS A 451 -9.69 5.46 36.58
C LYS A 451 -9.30 5.42 35.10
N VAL A 452 -10.07 4.83 34.20
CA VAL A 452 -9.58 4.58 32.84
C VAL A 452 -10.52 5.03 31.69
N VAL A 453 -11.66 5.65 31.96
CA VAL A 453 -12.55 6.15 30.91
C VAL A 453 -12.56 7.68 30.91
N ASN A 454 -12.30 8.28 29.74
CA ASN A 454 -12.38 9.72 29.52
C ASN A 454 -13.77 10.25 29.96
N ASN A 455 -13.81 11.01 31.04
CA ASN A 455 -15.05 11.46 31.72
C ASN A 455 -16.05 12.25 30.85
N GLN A 456 -15.64 12.72 29.68
CA GLN A 456 -16.47 13.54 28.80
C GLN A 456 -17.43 12.72 27.95
N GLU A 457 -17.00 11.58 27.42
CA GLU A 457 -17.87 10.70 26.63
C GLU A 457 -18.93 9.95 27.47
N LEU A 458 -18.61 9.65 28.74
CA LEU A 458 -19.56 9.04 29.68
C LEU A 458 -20.68 10.01 30.10
N LEU A 459 -20.41 11.31 30.16
CA LEU A 459 -21.41 12.34 30.50
C LEU A 459 -22.34 12.66 29.34
N ASP A 460 -21.85 12.65 28.11
CA ASP A 460 -22.66 12.92 26.92
C ASP A 460 -23.58 11.75 26.57
N THR A 461 -23.15 10.50 26.82
CA THR A 461 -24.00 9.30 26.64
C THR A 461 -25.13 9.20 27.64
N LYS A 462 -24.97 9.69 28.86
CA LYS A 462 -26.05 9.62 29.90
C LYS A 462 -27.33 10.38 29.54
N ASN A 463 -27.24 11.39 28.67
CA ASN A 463 -28.37 12.27 28.33
C ASN A 463 -29.17 11.86 27.08
N LEU A 464 -28.69 10.92 26.29
CA LEU A 464 -29.26 10.52 24.98
C LEU A 464 -30.00 9.17 24.99
N ILE A 465 -29.94 8.40 26.07
CA ILE A 465 -30.38 7.00 26.13
C ILE A 465 -31.83 6.86 26.52
N LYS A 466 -32.65 6.12 25.76
CA LYS A 466 -34.02 5.76 26.07
C LYS A 466 -34.13 4.87 27.33
N LYS A 467 -35.22 4.99 28.09
CA LYS A 467 -35.37 4.45 29.44
C LYS A 467 -35.26 2.91 29.62
N ASP A 468 -35.30 2.12 28.53
CA ASP A 468 -35.33 0.65 28.56
C ASP A 468 -34.28 -0.03 27.64
N SER A 469 -33.12 0.58 27.44
CA SER A 469 -32.12 -0.01 26.57
C SER A 469 -31.18 -0.97 27.29
N LEU A 470 -30.98 -2.16 26.69
CA LEU A 470 -29.96 -3.14 27.07
C LEU A 470 -28.58 -2.60 26.69
N ILE A 471 -27.66 -2.61 27.65
CA ILE A 471 -26.29 -2.14 27.47
C ILE A 471 -25.34 -3.31 27.72
N TYR A 472 -24.32 -3.43 26.83
CA TYR A 472 -23.19 -4.34 26.99
C TYR A 472 -21.97 -3.56 27.48
N ILE A 473 -21.37 -4.01 28.57
CA ILE A 473 -20.05 -3.58 29.03
C ILE A 473 -19.10 -4.69 28.61
N ILE A 474 -18.22 -4.38 27.63
CA ILE A 474 -17.40 -5.37 26.94
C ILE A 474 -15.94 -5.12 27.32
N THR A 475 -15.32 -6.07 28.01
CA THR A 475 -13.88 -6.09 28.20
C THR A 475 -13.24 -6.74 26.98
N VAL A 476 -12.47 -5.96 26.22
CA VAL A 476 -11.79 -6.41 25.02
C VAL A 476 -10.59 -7.26 25.41
N PRO A 477 -10.42 -8.47 24.84
CA PRO A 477 -9.23 -9.29 25.11
C PRO A 477 -7.96 -8.58 24.63
N ALA A 478 -6.87 -8.71 25.36
CA ALA A 478 -5.63 -7.97 25.14
C ALA A 478 -5.10 -8.11 23.71
N PHE A 479 -5.19 -9.30 23.13
CA PHE A 479 -4.76 -9.58 21.76
C PHE A 479 -5.59 -8.88 20.66
N ARG A 480 -6.78 -8.32 20.99
CA ARG A 480 -7.62 -7.51 20.10
C ARG A 480 -7.52 -6.02 20.41
N ALA A 481 -7.17 -5.67 21.66
CA ALA A 481 -7.13 -4.28 22.13
C ALA A 481 -5.95 -3.46 21.58
N THR A 482 -4.94 -4.09 21.00
CA THR A 482 -3.73 -3.41 20.54
C THR A 482 -3.97 -2.57 19.28
N LYS A 483 -4.85 -3.01 18.38
CA LYS A 483 -4.99 -2.37 17.07
C LYS A 483 -6.40 -2.31 16.51
N ASP A 484 -7.16 -3.38 16.57
CA ASP A 484 -8.38 -3.53 15.78
C ASP A 484 -9.68 -3.20 16.52
N ILE A 485 -9.78 -3.45 17.82
CA ILE A 485 -10.98 -3.19 18.60
C ILE A 485 -10.76 -1.99 19.53
N ARG A 486 -11.30 -0.84 19.14
CA ARG A 486 -11.15 0.44 19.88
C ARG A 486 -12.48 1.16 20.11
N TYR A 487 -13.41 0.99 19.18
CA TYR A 487 -14.67 1.72 19.15
C TYR A 487 -15.86 0.75 19.20
N LYS A 488 -17.04 1.28 19.53
CA LYS A 488 -18.29 0.50 19.51
C LYS A 488 -18.66 -0.01 18.11
N GLU A 489 -18.21 0.69 17.07
CA GLU A 489 -18.37 0.28 15.67
C GLU A 489 -17.61 -1.02 15.37
N ASP A 490 -16.45 -1.23 15.98
CA ASP A 490 -15.67 -2.46 15.82
C ASP A 490 -16.43 -3.67 16.43
N ILE A 491 -17.17 -3.45 17.52
CA ILE A 491 -18.05 -4.48 18.08
C ILE A 491 -19.21 -4.79 17.12
N VAL A 492 -19.77 -3.76 16.46
CA VAL A 492 -20.79 -3.97 15.42
C VAL A 492 -20.25 -4.84 14.28
N GLU A 493 -19.00 -4.62 13.87
CA GLU A 493 -18.33 -5.43 12.86
C GLU A 493 -18.21 -6.90 13.30
N GLU A 494 -17.77 -7.15 14.53
CA GLU A 494 -17.68 -8.51 15.07
C GLU A 494 -19.02 -9.25 15.06
N ILE A 495 -20.09 -8.57 15.45
CA ILE A 495 -21.43 -9.15 15.41
C ILE A 495 -21.91 -9.34 13.97
N GLY A 496 -21.71 -8.34 13.10
CA GLY A 496 -22.13 -8.36 11.69
C GLY A 496 -21.46 -9.47 10.89
N ARG A 497 -20.17 -9.71 11.05
CA ARG A 497 -19.44 -10.76 10.34
C ARG A 497 -19.91 -12.17 10.75
N PHE A 498 -20.26 -12.37 12.05
CA PHE A 498 -20.81 -13.65 12.51
C PHE A 498 -22.28 -13.84 12.16
N TYR A 499 -23.06 -12.78 12.08
CA TYR A 499 -24.41 -12.83 11.51
C TYR A 499 -24.38 -13.16 10.02
N GLY A 500 -23.34 -12.72 9.32
CA GLY A 500 -23.12 -12.85 7.89
C GLY A 500 -23.76 -11.70 7.11
N TYR A 501 -22.95 -10.78 6.61
CA TYR A 501 -23.43 -9.64 5.82
C TYR A 501 -24.29 -10.05 4.62
N GLY A 502 -24.00 -11.20 4.00
CA GLY A 502 -24.80 -11.75 2.91
C GLY A 502 -26.21 -12.23 3.30
N SER A 503 -26.48 -12.36 4.61
CA SER A 503 -27.81 -12.72 5.13
C SER A 503 -28.70 -11.50 5.41
N ILE A 504 -28.11 -10.28 5.33
CA ILE A 504 -28.86 -9.03 5.52
C ILE A 504 -29.64 -8.74 4.23
N PRO A 505 -30.98 -8.56 4.32
CA PRO A 505 -31.80 -8.30 3.13
C PRO A 505 -31.38 -7.01 2.41
N GLU A 506 -31.14 -7.10 1.13
CA GLU A 506 -30.85 -5.94 0.30
C GLU A 506 -32.07 -5.02 0.21
N GLN A 507 -31.88 -3.75 0.50
CA GLN A 507 -32.91 -2.72 0.36
C GLN A 507 -32.39 -1.59 -0.53
N LEU A 508 -33.10 -1.35 -1.62
CA LEU A 508 -32.82 -0.20 -2.45
C LEU A 508 -33.19 1.09 -1.72
N PRO A 509 -32.26 2.00 -1.49
CA PRO A 509 -32.58 3.28 -0.88
C PRO A 509 -33.51 4.07 -1.82
N SER A 510 -34.59 4.62 -1.28
CA SER A 510 -35.42 5.56 -2.02
C SER A 510 -35.04 7.00 -1.66
N PHE A 511 -34.74 7.80 -2.65
CA PHE A 511 -34.46 9.22 -2.50
C PHE A 511 -35.19 10.03 -3.54
N LEU A 512 -35.60 11.23 -3.15
CA LEU A 512 -36.15 12.21 -4.07
C LEU A 512 -35.05 12.63 -5.03
N LEU A 513 -35.25 12.31 -6.30
CA LEU A 513 -34.36 12.78 -7.36
C LEU A 513 -34.57 14.28 -7.58
N SER A 514 -33.61 15.08 -7.19
CA SER A 514 -33.52 16.48 -7.58
C SER A 514 -32.59 16.59 -8.78
N PRO A 515 -33.12 16.76 -10.01
CA PRO A 515 -32.27 16.84 -11.17
C PRO A 515 -31.37 18.07 -11.09
N LYS A 516 -30.06 17.83 -10.96
CA LYS A 516 -29.05 18.90 -11.04
C LYS A 516 -28.66 19.10 -12.51
N ASN A 517 -28.82 20.31 -13.01
CA ASN A 517 -28.36 20.66 -14.35
C ASN A 517 -26.83 20.81 -14.33
N ASN A 518 -26.14 19.81 -14.85
CA ASN A 518 -24.69 19.76 -14.90
C ASN A 518 -24.13 20.42 -16.17
N LYS A 519 -24.53 21.69 -16.43
CA LYS A 519 -24.12 22.45 -17.62
C LYS A 519 -22.59 22.40 -17.85
N SER A 520 -21.78 22.52 -16.80
CA SER A 520 -20.34 22.50 -16.93
C SER A 520 -19.80 21.16 -17.42
N LEU A 521 -20.35 20.04 -16.93
CA LEU A 521 -19.97 18.69 -17.36
C LEU A 521 -20.38 18.46 -18.83
N MET A 522 -21.60 18.85 -19.18
CA MET A 522 -22.09 18.72 -20.55
C MET A 522 -21.25 19.55 -21.52
N ARG A 523 -20.81 20.74 -21.12
CA ARG A 523 -19.93 21.59 -21.93
C ARG A 523 -18.58 20.90 -22.21
N MET A 524 -17.93 20.35 -21.21
CA MET A 524 -16.67 19.62 -21.41
C MET A 524 -16.85 18.37 -22.28
N ARG A 525 -17.96 17.65 -22.14
CA ARG A 525 -18.31 16.54 -23.04
C ARG A 525 -18.50 17.00 -24.50
N THR A 526 -19.12 18.16 -24.70
CA THR A 526 -19.32 18.71 -26.04
C THR A 526 -17.99 19.15 -26.68
N ILE A 527 -17.06 19.73 -25.88
CA ILE A 527 -15.70 20.07 -26.35
C ILE A 527 -14.95 18.80 -26.73
N LYS A 528 -14.93 17.76 -25.86
CA LYS A 528 -14.30 16.47 -26.18
C LYS A 528 -14.86 15.87 -27.48
N ARG A 529 -16.18 15.90 -27.65
CA ARG A 529 -16.84 15.42 -28.89
C ARG A 529 -16.37 16.21 -30.10
N LEU A 530 -16.29 17.54 -30.00
CA LEU A 530 -15.78 18.39 -31.08
C LEU A 530 -14.34 17.99 -31.47
N LEU A 531 -13.47 17.72 -30.48
CA LEU A 531 -12.07 17.32 -30.74
C LEU A 531 -12.00 15.96 -31.44
N VAL A 532 -12.88 15.02 -31.08
CA VAL A 532 -12.93 13.70 -31.71
C VAL A 532 -13.55 13.81 -33.12
N ASP A 533 -14.73 14.39 -33.21
CA ASP A 533 -15.54 14.36 -34.47
C ASP A 533 -15.04 15.34 -35.54
N SER A 534 -14.61 16.55 -35.11
CA SER A 534 -14.26 17.61 -36.06
C SER A 534 -12.75 17.85 -36.22
N ALA A 535 -11.95 17.49 -35.24
CA ALA A 535 -10.49 17.62 -35.29
C ALA A 535 -9.78 16.27 -35.46
N ALA A 536 -10.51 15.15 -35.50
CA ALA A 536 -10.01 13.78 -35.60
C ALA A 536 -8.93 13.44 -34.57
N MET A 537 -9.09 13.94 -33.34
CA MET A 537 -8.15 13.72 -32.23
C MET A 537 -8.58 12.52 -31.41
N ARG A 538 -7.61 11.81 -30.83
CA ARG A 538 -7.81 10.70 -29.89
C ARG A 538 -7.56 11.20 -28.47
N GLU A 539 -8.43 10.83 -27.53
CA GLU A 539 -8.25 11.16 -26.12
C GLU A 539 -7.18 10.25 -25.51
N LEU A 540 -6.23 10.83 -24.79
CA LEU A 540 -5.23 10.13 -24.00
C LEU A 540 -5.57 10.23 -22.52
N TYR A 541 -5.06 9.26 -21.75
CA TYR A 541 -4.99 9.27 -20.30
C TYR A 541 -3.55 8.99 -19.91
N THR A 542 -2.80 10.05 -19.65
CA THR A 542 -1.40 9.91 -19.25
C THR A 542 -1.28 9.84 -17.73
N TYR A 543 -0.09 9.52 -17.25
CA TYR A 543 0.15 9.40 -15.83
C TYR A 543 0.27 10.79 -15.17
N SER A 544 -0.19 10.92 -13.92
CA SER A 544 -0.17 12.19 -13.19
C SER A 544 1.22 12.62 -12.70
N PHE A 545 2.24 11.86 -13.05
CA PHE A 545 3.62 12.11 -12.72
C PHE A 545 4.46 12.27 -13.99
N PHE A 546 5.53 13.05 -13.88
CA PHE A 546 6.54 13.11 -14.92
C PHE A 546 7.37 11.82 -14.95
N ASP A 547 7.76 11.39 -16.15
CA ASP A 547 8.81 10.40 -16.37
C ASP A 547 10.17 11.09 -16.28
N GLU A 548 10.89 10.89 -15.16
CA GLU A 548 12.20 11.52 -14.91
C GLU A 548 13.24 11.16 -15.97
N ALA A 549 13.21 9.95 -16.49
CA ALA A 549 14.11 9.52 -17.57
C ALA A 549 13.78 10.26 -18.87
N PHE A 550 12.52 10.46 -19.19
CA PHE A 550 12.08 11.24 -20.34
C PHE A 550 12.47 12.72 -20.21
N LEU A 551 12.24 13.35 -19.05
CA LEU A 551 12.61 14.74 -18.81
C LEU A 551 14.11 14.98 -18.99
N LYS A 552 14.95 14.02 -18.56
CA LYS A 552 16.41 14.09 -18.80
C LYS A 552 16.75 14.07 -20.29
N ARG A 553 16.05 13.26 -21.11
CA ARG A 553 16.24 13.27 -22.58
C ARG A 553 15.81 14.59 -23.21
N LEU A 554 14.72 15.18 -22.73
CA LEU A 554 14.28 16.52 -23.15
C LEU A 554 15.25 17.63 -22.68
N ASN A 555 16.19 17.33 -21.79
CA ASN A 555 17.06 18.30 -21.11
C ASN A 555 16.22 19.44 -20.48
N TRP A 556 15.17 19.08 -19.78
CA TRP A 556 14.26 20.00 -19.12
C TRP A 556 13.95 19.55 -17.69
N GLN A 557 13.75 20.52 -16.81
CA GLN A 557 13.25 20.27 -15.46
C GLN A 557 12.17 21.32 -15.13
N PRO A 558 11.08 20.92 -14.46
CA PRO A 558 10.08 21.88 -13.98
C PRO A 558 10.70 22.83 -12.98
N THR A 559 10.33 24.11 -13.07
CA THR A 559 10.77 25.16 -12.13
C THR A 559 10.15 24.98 -10.76
N GLU A 560 8.98 24.39 -10.70
CA GLU A 560 8.25 24.04 -9.49
C GLU A 560 8.37 22.55 -9.25
N ASN A 561 8.63 22.16 -7.99
CA ASN A 561 8.90 20.78 -7.65
C ASN A 561 7.94 20.29 -6.57
N LEU A 562 6.91 19.57 -6.98
CA LEU A 562 5.99 18.87 -6.07
C LEU A 562 6.31 17.39 -6.12
N GLU A 563 7.10 16.91 -5.15
CA GLU A 563 7.48 15.51 -5.03
C GLU A 563 6.65 14.78 -3.96
N VAL A 564 6.33 13.52 -4.21
CA VAL A 564 5.71 12.64 -3.24
C VAL A 564 6.79 12.13 -2.28
N GLN A 565 6.54 12.16 -0.97
CA GLN A 565 7.50 11.75 0.06
C GLN A 565 7.95 10.28 -0.05
N HIS A 566 7.03 9.39 -0.45
CA HIS A 566 7.30 7.97 -0.58
C HIS A 566 6.79 7.48 -1.95
N PRO A 567 7.49 7.78 -3.04
CA PRO A 567 7.05 7.37 -4.36
C PRO A 567 7.18 5.85 -4.55
N VAL A 568 6.28 5.28 -5.32
CA VAL A 568 6.36 3.86 -5.70
C VAL A 568 7.62 3.58 -6.54
N SER A 569 8.07 4.58 -7.31
CA SER A 569 9.28 4.53 -8.11
C SER A 569 9.93 5.90 -8.16
N GLU A 570 11.26 5.96 -8.11
CA GLU A 570 12.06 7.18 -8.24
C GLU A 570 11.88 7.86 -9.62
N ASN A 571 11.48 7.09 -10.64
CA ASN A 571 11.19 7.63 -11.96
C ASN A 571 9.83 8.36 -12.04
N TRP A 572 8.94 8.14 -11.06
CA TRP A 572 7.57 8.66 -11.03
C TRP A 572 7.26 9.35 -9.70
N LYS A 573 8.06 10.35 -9.34
CA LYS A 573 7.95 11.01 -8.04
C LYS A 573 7.40 12.43 -8.10
N ARG A 574 7.52 13.12 -9.24
CA ARG A 574 7.07 14.51 -9.40
C ARG A 574 5.73 14.60 -10.08
N LEU A 575 4.80 15.34 -9.47
CA LEU A 575 3.52 15.68 -10.08
C LEU A 575 3.71 16.58 -11.31
N ILE A 576 2.88 16.38 -12.32
CA ILE A 576 2.93 17.15 -13.57
C ILE A 576 2.48 18.60 -13.38
N THR A 577 3.22 19.54 -13.96
CA THR A 577 2.87 20.97 -14.03
C THR A 577 2.25 21.34 -15.37
N SER A 578 2.42 20.50 -16.39
CA SER A 578 1.82 20.56 -17.73
C SER A 578 1.68 19.14 -18.30
N LEU A 579 0.69 18.92 -19.16
CA LEU A 579 0.48 17.64 -19.86
C LEU A 579 1.38 17.49 -21.09
N ILE A 580 1.99 18.58 -21.58
CA ILE A 580 2.76 18.57 -22.84
C ILE A 580 3.93 17.60 -22.81
N PRO A 581 4.76 17.51 -21.74
CA PRO A 581 5.82 16.50 -21.69
C PRO A 581 5.31 15.06 -21.81
N ASN A 582 4.21 14.73 -21.15
CA ASN A 582 3.60 13.40 -21.24
C ASN A 582 3.05 13.12 -22.66
N MET A 583 2.49 14.12 -23.32
CA MET A 583 2.06 14.00 -24.73
C MET A 583 3.26 13.83 -25.68
N LEU A 584 4.34 14.54 -25.47
CA LEU A 584 5.57 14.34 -26.23
C LEU A 584 6.14 12.93 -26.04
N ASN A 585 6.07 12.37 -24.83
CA ASN A 585 6.43 10.99 -24.55
C ASN A 585 5.51 10.01 -25.32
N ALA A 586 4.21 10.27 -25.38
CA ALA A 586 3.28 9.48 -26.18
C ALA A 586 3.63 9.56 -27.68
N VAL A 587 4.00 10.72 -28.19
CA VAL A 587 4.46 10.88 -29.60
C VAL A 587 5.74 10.09 -29.84
N GLU A 588 6.71 10.09 -28.93
CA GLU A 588 7.94 9.27 -29.05
C GLU A 588 7.63 7.78 -29.25
N HIS A 589 6.65 7.27 -28.52
CA HIS A 589 6.27 5.86 -28.59
C HIS A 589 5.46 5.55 -29.87
N GLU A 590 4.44 6.34 -30.14
CA GLU A 590 3.47 6.07 -31.22
C GLU A 590 4.00 6.45 -32.62
N SER A 591 4.94 7.41 -32.75
CA SER A 591 5.55 7.81 -34.02
C SER A 591 6.38 6.73 -34.71
N LYS A 592 6.64 5.63 -34.02
CA LYS A 592 7.29 4.43 -34.56
C LYS A 592 6.35 3.65 -35.46
N GLU A 593 5.06 3.68 -35.16
CA GLU A 593 4.03 2.92 -35.83
C GLU A 593 3.16 3.80 -36.74
N GLN A 594 2.96 5.09 -36.41
CA GLN A 594 2.08 6.00 -37.11
C GLN A 594 2.80 7.30 -37.47
N SER A 595 2.70 7.71 -38.74
CA SER A 595 3.32 8.95 -39.23
C SER A 595 2.53 10.21 -38.88
N GLN A 596 1.24 10.10 -38.57
CA GLN A 596 0.41 11.20 -38.17
C GLN A 596 -0.33 10.91 -36.87
N LEU A 597 -0.20 11.81 -35.91
CA LEU A 597 -0.78 11.66 -34.57
C LEU A 597 -1.55 12.92 -34.18
N ARG A 598 -2.73 12.74 -33.61
CA ARG A 598 -3.56 13.82 -33.05
C ARG A 598 -4.10 13.39 -31.70
N PHE A 599 -3.55 13.92 -30.65
CA PHE A 599 -3.91 13.55 -29.28
C PHE A 599 -4.40 14.73 -28.49
N PHE A 600 -5.34 14.49 -27.57
CA PHE A 600 -5.73 15.47 -26.56
C PHE A 600 -5.96 14.77 -25.22
N GLU A 601 -5.85 15.53 -24.15
CA GLU A 601 -6.13 15.10 -22.79
C GLU A 601 -6.75 16.23 -21.98
N LEU A 602 -7.74 15.89 -21.19
CA LEU A 602 -8.33 16.78 -20.19
C LEU A 602 -7.99 16.21 -18.82
N ALA A 603 -7.03 16.82 -18.14
CA ALA A 603 -6.56 16.33 -16.84
C ALA A 603 -6.14 17.49 -15.92
N ARG A 604 -5.74 17.14 -14.72
CA ARG A 604 -5.26 18.08 -13.70
C ARG A 604 -3.76 18.20 -13.74
N VAL A 605 -3.27 19.39 -13.48
CA VAL A 605 -1.88 19.71 -13.26
C VAL A 605 -1.72 20.41 -11.91
N TRP A 606 -0.56 20.30 -11.30
CA TRP A 606 -0.31 20.84 -9.97
C TRP A 606 0.84 21.86 -10.01
N ARG A 607 0.62 23.00 -9.40
CA ARG A 607 1.63 24.06 -9.28
C ARG A 607 1.79 24.47 -7.82
N SER A 608 2.99 24.85 -7.44
CA SER A 608 3.25 25.42 -6.13
C SER A 608 3.36 26.95 -6.26
N HIS A 609 2.51 27.65 -5.54
CA HIS A 609 2.58 29.10 -5.49
C HIS A 609 2.56 29.55 -4.02
N ASN A 610 3.61 30.26 -3.57
CA ASN A 610 3.71 30.77 -2.19
C ASN A 610 3.41 29.68 -1.12
N GLN A 611 3.97 28.49 -1.23
CA GLN A 611 3.76 27.33 -0.34
C GLN A 611 2.32 26.76 -0.35
N THR A 612 1.47 27.24 -1.22
CA THR A 612 0.15 26.65 -1.48
C THR A 612 0.20 25.80 -2.76
N ILE A 613 -0.46 24.66 -2.73
CA ILE A 613 -0.59 23.79 -3.89
C ILE A 613 -1.86 24.18 -4.62
N GLU A 614 -1.72 24.60 -5.88
CA GLU A 614 -2.84 24.86 -6.78
C GLU A 614 -3.03 23.65 -7.71
N GLU A 615 -4.25 23.12 -7.73
CA GLU A 615 -4.68 22.10 -8.67
C GLU A 615 -5.50 22.76 -9.78
N LYS A 616 -5.04 22.65 -11.03
CA LYS A 616 -5.65 23.29 -12.19
C LYS A 616 -6.04 22.22 -13.23
N GLU A 617 -7.27 22.30 -13.76
CA GLU A 617 -7.68 21.46 -14.87
C GLU A 617 -7.29 22.12 -16.19
N VAL A 618 -6.61 21.39 -17.05
CA VAL A 618 -6.16 21.85 -18.37
C VAL A 618 -6.64 20.90 -19.47
N LEU A 619 -6.94 21.47 -20.64
CA LEU A 619 -7.18 20.74 -21.87
C LEU A 619 -5.99 20.96 -22.79
N THR A 620 -5.24 19.92 -23.02
CA THR A 620 -4.03 19.96 -23.83
C THR A 620 -4.19 19.08 -25.06
N GLY A 621 -3.62 19.50 -26.20
CA GLY A 621 -3.58 18.69 -27.40
C GLY A 621 -2.27 18.84 -28.16
N ILE A 622 -1.96 17.79 -28.92
CA ILE A 622 -0.79 17.74 -29.82
C ILE A 622 -1.20 17.20 -31.18
N ILE A 623 -0.69 17.85 -32.21
CA ILE A 623 -0.75 17.38 -33.60
C ILE A 623 0.67 17.15 -34.05
N PHE A 624 0.95 15.99 -34.59
CA PHE A 624 2.26 15.57 -35.09
C PHE A 624 2.12 14.98 -36.48
N ASP A 625 3.04 15.36 -37.38
CA ASP A 625 3.25 14.74 -38.71
C ASP A 625 4.74 14.50 -38.92
N LYS A 626 5.09 13.28 -39.30
CA LYS A 626 6.48 12.86 -39.51
C LYS A 626 7.09 13.44 -40.79
N HIS A 627 6.28 13.75 -41.79
CA HIS A 627 6.78 14.04 -43.13
C HIS A 627 6.41 15.43 -43.65
N HIS A 628 5.34 16.03 -43.12
CA HIS A 628 4.81 17.29 -43.63
C HIS A 628 4.77 18.36 -42.54
N GLU A 629 5.13 19.57 -42.90
CA GLU A 629 4.97 20.73 -42.01
C GLU A 629 3.47 20.97 -41.76
N ILE A 630 3.13 21.19 -40.50
CA ILE A 630 1.75 21.46 -40.06
C ILE A 630 1.50 22.96 -40.16
N ASP A 631 0.39 23.33 -40.74
CA ASP A 631 -0.02 24.75 -40.81
C ASP A 631 -0.52 25.23 -39.42
N PHE A 632 0.00 26.36 -38.97
CA PHE A 632 -0.46 27.01 -37.74
C PHE A 632 -2.00 27.27 -37.77
N TYR A 633 -2.55 27.60 -38.92
CA TYR A 633 -3.98 27.87 -39.07
C TYR A 633 -4.86 26.64 -38.88
N GLU A 634 -4.34 25.44 -39.12
CA GLU A 634 -5.02 24.20 -38.80
C GLU A 634 -5.25 24.10 -37.31
N VAL A 635 -4.20 24.28 -36.50
CA VAL A 635 -4.27 24.21 -35.03
C VAL A 635 -5.10 25.38 -34.49
N LYS A 636 -4.92 26.58 -35.04
CA LYS A 636 -5.74 27.74 -34.71
C LYS A 636 -7.24 27.45 -34.92
N SER A 637 -7.60 26.76 -36.02
CA SER A 637 -9.01 26.44 -36.30
C SER A 637 -9.63 25.57 -35.21
N ILE A 638 -8.88 24.66 -34.58
CA ILE A 638 -9.39 23.82 -33.49
C ILE A 638 -9.78 24.68 -32.29
N ILE A 639 -8.91 25.59 -31.88
CA ILE A 639 -9.21 26.49 -30.77
C ILE A 639 -10.36 27.44 -31.13
N THR A 640 -10.36 27.96 -32.34
CA THR A 640 -11.48 28.81 -32.82
C THR A 640 -12.81 28.09 -32.75
N LYS A 641 -12.87 26.83 -33.19
CA LYS A 641 -14.08 25.99 -33.08
C LYS A 641 -14.53 25.79 -31.64
N ILE A 642 -13.58 25.62 -30.66
CA ILE A 642 -13.94 25.57 -29.23
C ILE A 642 -14.56 26.89 -28.77
N ILE A 643 -13.94 28.00 -29.14
CA ILE A 643 -14.43 29.36 -28.85
C ILE A 643 -15.83 29.58 -29.41
N ASP A 644 -16.05 29.20 -30.68
CA ASP A 644 -17.34 29.33 -31.37
C ASP A 644 -18.41 28.43 -30.72
N LEU A 645 -18.06 27.19 -30.41
CA LEU A 645 -18.94 26.23 -29.71
C LEU A 645 -19.45 26.78 -28.38
N LEU A 646 -18.59 27.52 -27.66
CA LEU A 646 -18.95 28.14 -26.40
C LEU A 646 -19.65 29.50 -26.56
N GLY A 647 -19.74 30.04 -27.78
CA GLY A 647 -20.29 31.36 -28.04
C GLY A 647 -19.41 32.52 -27.54
N MET A 648 -18.11 32.27 -27.29
CA MET A 648 -17.20 33.28 -26.78
C MET A 648 -16.86 34.36 -27.80
N ASN A 649 -16.96 34.06 -29.11
CA ASN A 649 -16.75 35.00 -30.18
C ASN A 649 -17.81 36.13 -30.24
N VAL A 650 -19.00 35.87 -29.70
CA VAL A 650 -20.08 36.89 -29.63
C VAL A 650 -19.66 38.08 -28.74
N ASP A 651 -18.88 37.83 -27.74
CA ASP A 651 -18.41 38.88 -26.82
C ASP A 651 -17.36 39.83 -27.44
N ARG A 652 -16.83 39.52 -28.63
CA ARG A 652 -15.76 40.24 -29.34
C ARG A 652 -14.52 40.56 -28.48
N ASN A 653 -14.31 39.82 -27.40
CA ASN A 653 -13.22 40.01 -26.41
C ASN A 653 -12.12 38.95 -26.52
N ILE A 654 -12.06 38.23 -27.65
CA ILE A 654 -11.01 37.28 -27.96
C ILE A 654 -9.95 37.97 -28.82
N SER A 655 -8.71 37.92 -28.35
CA SER A 655 -7.55 38.36 -29.13
C SER A 655 -6.49 37.26 -29.22
N TRP A 656 -5.77 37.25 -30.34
CA TRP A 656 -4.61 36.38 -30.57
C TRP A 656 -3.36 37.25 -30.49
N GLU A 657 -2.50 36.96 -29.56
CA GLU A 657 -1.27 37.71 -29.30
C GLU A 657 -0.06 36.86 -29.61
N SER A 658 0.81 37.30 -30.54
CA SER A 658 2.05 36.58 -30.87
C SER A 658 3.05 36.62 -29.71
N VAL A 659 3.69 35.49 -29.45
CA VAL A 659 4.68 35.36 -28.37
C VAL A 659 6.08 35.31 -28.94
N LYS A 660 6.91 36.33 -28.63
CA LYS A 660 8.30 36.42 -29.09
C LYS A 660 9.24 35.54 -28.27
N SER A 661 8.98 35.43 -26.99
CA SER A 661 9.83 34.68 -26.06
C SER A 661 8.92 33.87 -25.11
N PRO A 662 8.52 32.67 -25.52
CA PRO A 662 7.74 31.77 -24.64
C PRO A 662 8.57 31.33 -23.43
N THR A 663 7.91 31.09 -22.31
CA THR A 663 8.57 30.63 -21.07
C THR A 663 8.93 29.15 -21.11
N GLU A 664 8.10 28.35 -21.77
CA GLU A 664 8.27 26.91 -21.81
C GLU A 664 9.00 26.47 -23.07
N ILE A 665 9.90 25.49 -22.95
CA ILE A 665 10.79 25.04 -24.00
C ILE A 665 10.09 24.40 -25.20
N TRP A 666 8.89 23.90 -25.03
CA TRP A 666 8.10 23.26 -26.09
C TRP A 666 7.27 24.23 -26.96
N PHE A 667 7.46 25.53 -26.75
CA PHE A 667 6.88 26.55 -27.61
C PHE A 667 7.97 27.30 -28.38
N ALA A 668 7.90 27.27 -29.71
CA ALA A 668 8.86 27.97 -30.56
C ALA A 668 8.67 29.50 -30.52
N PRO A 669 9.74 30.29 -30.39
CA PRO A 669 9.68 31.75 -30.52
C PRO A 669 9.07 32.16 -31.87
N TYR A 670 8.28 33.18 -31.88
CA TYR A 670 7.58 33.73 -33.06
C TYR A 670 6.58 32.80 -33.76
N LYS A 671 6.54 31.49 -33.40
CA LYS A 671 5.55 30.52 -33.89
C LYS A 671 4.59 30.07 -32.77
N THR A 672 4.39 30.97 -31.79
CA THR A 672 3.50 30.74 -30.66
C THR A 672 2.57 31.93 -30.48
N ALA A 673 1.33 31.65 -30.08
CA ALA A 673 0.33 32.68 -29.77
C ALA A 673 -0.40 32.40 -28.45
N TYR A 674 -0.72 33.43 -27.72
CA TYR A 674 -1.71 33.40 -26.64
C TYR A 674 -3.10 33.73 -27.20
N VAL A 675 -4.09 33.05 -26.67
CA VAL A 675 -5.50 33.36 -26.90
C VAL A 675 -6.01 34.02 -25.62
N MET A 676 -6.30 35.28 -25.73
CA MET A 676 -6.75 36.10 -24.60
C MET A 676 -8.28 36.27 -24.64
N HIS A 677 -8.92 36.14 -23.49
CA HIS A 677 -10.31 36.44 -23.27
C HIS A 677 -10.44 37.45 -22.12
N LYS A 678 -10.91 38.67 -22.39
CA LYS A 678 -11.06 39.75 -21.39
C LYS A 678 -9.75 40.01 -20.57
N GLY A 679 -8.62 39.93 -21.24
CA GLY A 679 -7.32 40.12 -20.61
C GLY A 679 -6.75 38.94 -19.84
N VAL A 680 -7.45 37.80 -19.83
CA VAL A 680 -6.97 36.54 -19.20
C VAL A 680 -6.55 35.56 -20.30
N CYS A 681 -5.42 34.87 -20.13
CA CYS A 681 -4.96 33.85 -21.07
C CYS A 681 -5.88 32.62 -20.99
N LEU A 682 -6.64 32.37 -22.06
CA LEU A 682 -7.51 31.21 -22.21
C LEU A 682 -6.77 29.99 -22.72
N ALA A 683 -5.83 30.19 -23.64
CA ALA A 683 -5.06 29.12 -24.26
C ALA A 683 -3.71 29.63 -24.75
N GLN A 684 -2.75 28.70 -24.83
CA GLN A 684 -1.48 28.88 -25.53
C GLN A 684 -1.39 27.85 -26.64
N VAL A 685 -0.93 28.29 -27.82
CA VAL A 685 -0.83 27.47 -29.03
C VAL A 685 0.53 27.72 -29.66
N GLY A 686 1.26 26.71 -30.01
CA GLY A 686 2.57 26.93 -30.66
C GLY A 686 3.19 25.69 -31.27
N MET A 687 4.13 25.94 -32.16
CA MET A 687 4.97 24.89 -32.75
C MET A 687 5.95 24.37 -31.70
N VAL A 688 6.14 23.05 -31.64
CA VAL A 688 7.23 22.46 -30.85
C VAL A 688 8.55 22.75 -31.59
N PRO A 689 9.56 23.34 -30.88
CA PRO A 689 10.84 23.64 -31.52
C PRO A 689 11.47 22.38 -32.08
N PRO A 690 12.03 22.41 -33.29
CA PRO A 690 12.72 21.27 -33.89
C PRO A 690 13.80 20.67 -32.98
N GLU A 691 14.53 21.52 -32.25
CA GLU A 691 15.60 21.10 -31.33
C GLU A 691 15.07 20.24 -30.16
N ILE A 692 13.81 20.46 -29.76
CA ILE A 692 13.16 19.67 -28.71
C ILE A 692 12.60 18.38 -29.33
N LEU A 693 11.91 18.49 -30.48
CA LEU A 693 11.29 17.35 -31.14
C LEU A 693 12.32 16.31 -31.60
N HIS A 694 13.46 16.73 -32.18
CA HIS A 694 14.54 15.84 -32.61
C HIS A 694 15.19 15.03 -31.48
N ARG A 695 14.98 15.41 -30.22
CA ARG A 695 15.45 14.59 -29.08
C ARG A 695 14.64 13.31 -28.88
N ILE A 696 13.45 13.26 -29.49
CA ILE A 696 12.50 12.16 -29.31
C ILE A 696 12.09 11.50 -30.63
N THR A 697 11.85 12.28 -31.69
CA THR A 697 11.48 11.80 -33.02
C THR A 697 11.69 12.88 -34.07
N ASP A 698 11.78 12.48 -35.35
CA ASP A 698 11.80 13.41 -36.49
C ASP A 698 10.38 13.75 -36.90
N GLY A 699 10.15 15.00 -37.35
CA GLY A 699 8.86 15.47 -37.84
C GLY A 699 8.54 16.90 -37.41
N TYR A 700 7.26 17.21 -37.46
CA TYR A 700 6.69 18.51 -37.08
C TYR A 700 5.59 18.31 -36.04
N ALA A 701 5.55 19.18 -35.04
CA ALA A 701 4.50 19.12 -34.04
C ALA A 701 4.01 20.51 -33.61
N TYR A 702 2.72 20.60 -33.35
CA TYR A 702 2.09 21.74 -32.69
C TYR A 702 1.38 21.26 -31.44
N VAL A 703 1.46 22.07 -30.41
CA VAL A 703 0.77 21.84 -29.15
C VAL A 703 -0.13 23.02 -28.78
N PHE A 704 -1.19 22.70 -28.06
CA PHE A 704 -2.02 23.71 -27.40
C PHE A 704 -2.33 23.29 -25.97
N GLU A 705 -2.44 24.26 -25.09
CA GLU A 705 -2.92 24.07 -23.71
C GLU A 705 -3.94 25.14 -23.36
N CYS A 706 -5.15 24.72 -23.00
CA CYS A 706 -6.27 25.60 -22.64
C CYS A 706 -6.57 25.48 -21.15
N ASP A 707 -6.95 26.58 -20.53
CA ASP A 707 -7.50 26.59 -19.18
C ASP A 707 -8.91 25.98 -19.18
N ALA A 708 -9.03 24.73 -18.76
CA ALA A 708 -10.30 24.02 -18.73
C ALA A 708 -11.26 24.58 -17.67
N GLY A 709 -10.73 25.19 -16.61
CA GLY A 709 -11.51 25.88 -15.59
C GLY A 709 -12.26 27.07 -16.17
N LEU A 710 -11.57 27.90 -16.98
CA LEU A 710 -12.19 29.02 -17.69
C LEU A 710 -13.22 28.55 -18.74
N LEU A 711 -12.88 27.51 -19.53
CA LEU A 711 -13.83 26.91 -20.48
C LEU A 711 -15.07 26.37 -19.78
N ARG A 712 -14.91 25.74 -18.63
CA ARG A 712 -15.98 25.13 -17.83
C ARG A 712 -16.91 26.17 -17.20
N SER A 713 -16.33 27.24 -16.67
CA SER A 713 -17.04 28.26 -15.90
C SER A 713 -17.66 29.35 -16.79
N TYR A 714 -17.25 29.43 -18.05
CA TYR A 714 -17.74 30.45 -18.95
C TYR A 714 -19.28 30.46 -19.03
N GLN A 715 -19.87 31.63 -18.95
CA GLN A 715 -21.30 31.87 -19.15
C GLN A 715 -21.48 32.57 -20.47
N PRO A 716 -22.10 31.93 -21.49
CA PRO A 716 -22.34 32.60 -22.74
C PRO A 716 -23.30 33.77 -22.55
N THR A 717 -23.04 34.83 -23.27
CA THR A 717 -23.97 35.96 -23.34
C THR A 717 -25.23 35.51 -24.07
N ASP A 718 -26.38 35.95 -23.65
CA ASP A 718 -27.63 35.60 -24.27
C ASP A 718 -27.61 36.00 -25.77
N ILE A 719 -27.77 35.00 -26.61
CA ILE A 719 -27.87 35.21 -28.06
C ILE A 719 -29.19 35.92 -28.33
N ARG A 720 -29.12 37.18 -28.79
CA ARG A 720 -30.28 37.91 -29.19
C ARG A 720 -30.54 37.64 -30.68
N TYR A 721 -31.77 37.29 -31.01
CA TYR A 721 -32.18 37.19 -32.38
C TYR A 721 -32.13 38.57 -33.01
N VAL A 722 -31.36 38.72 -34.09
CA VAL A 722 -31.37 39.90 -34.96
C VAL A 722 -32.04 39.49 -36.25
N PRO A 723 -33.16 40.14 -36.61
CA PRO A 723 -33.84 39.85 -37.86
C PRO A 723 -32.91 40.06 -39.08
N ILE A 724 -32.94 39.11 -40.01
CA ILE A 724 -32.21 39.26 -41.26
C ILE A 724 -32.79 40.46 -42.00
N SER A 725 -31.92 41.36 -42.47
CA SER A 725 -32.36 42.52 -43.26
C SER A 725 -33.06 42.08 -44.53
N LYS A 726 -34.15 42.80 -44.88
CA LYS A 726 -34.87 42.59 -46.11
C LYS A 726 -34.19 43.26 -47.29
N TYR A 727 -33.17 44.05 -47.09
CA TYR A 727 -32.46 44.79 -48.08
C TYR A 727 -31.15 44.08 -48.47
N PRO A 728 -30.74 44.21 -49.78
CA PRO A 728 -29.54 43.52 -50.25
C PRO A 728 -28.27 44.09 -49.58
N ALA A 729 -27.35 43.16 -49.21
CA ALA A 729 -26.02 43.58 -48.82
C ALA A 729 -25.17 43.94 -50.02
N ILE A 730 -24.21 44.84 -49.81
CA ILE A 730 -23.23 45.26 -50.82
C ILE A 730 -21.84 44.85 -50.38
N GLU A 731 -21.11 44.23 -51.30
CA GLU A 731 -19.74 43.86 -51.07
C GLU A 731 -18.78 44.87 -51.71
N ARG A 732 -17.72 45.22 -50.99
CA ARG A 732 -16.62 46.05 -51.48
C ARG A 732 -15.28 45.51 -51.07
N ASP A 733 -14.37 45.41 -52.03
CA ASP A 733 -12.97 45.01 -51.79
C ASP A 733 -12.10 46.28 -51.67
N ILE A 734 -11.29 46.33 -50.62
CA ILE A 734 -10.31 47.39 -50.39
C ILE A 734 -8.92 46.75 -50.34
N SER A 735 -8.07 47.07 -51.30
CA SER A 735 -6.66 46.67 -51.32
C SER A 735 -5.78 47.75 -50.75
N MET A 736 -4.84 47.38 -49.88
CA MET A 736 -3.98 48.35 -49.23
C MET A 736 -2.59 47.78 -48.93
N LEU A 737 -1.61 48.67 -48.82
CA LEU A 737 -0.33 48.39 -48.22
C LEU A 737 -0.35 48.81 -46.77
N ILE A 738 -0.01 47.93 -45.86
CA ILE A 738 0.06 48.21 -44.41
C ILE A 738 1.47 47.95 -43.90
N PRO A 739 1.93 48.67 -42.86
CA PRO A 739 3.19 48.38 -42.18
C PRO A 739 3.20 46.95 -41.67
N LEU A 740 4.36 46.28 -41.63
CA LEU A 740 4.50 44.88 -41.20
C LEU A 740 4.04 44.67 -39.75
N HIS A 741 4.21 45.66 -38.86
CA HIS A 741 3.81 45.56 -37.45
C HIS A 741 2.30 45.63 -37.23
N ILE A 742 1.53 46.10 -38.22
CA ILE A 742 0.06 46.14 -38.16
C ILE A 742 -0.48 44.76 -38.54
N THR A 743 -1.27 44.18 -37.66
CA THR A 743 -1.87 42.87 -37.92
C THR A 743 -3.16 43.02 -38.72
N VAL A 744 -3.52 41.98 -39.50
CA VAL A 744 -4.80 41.96 -40.23
C VAL A 744 -5.98 42.08 -39.27
N ALA A 745 -5.87 41.46 -38.06
CA ALA A 745 -6.91 41.55 -37.05
C ALA A 745 -7.15 42.99 -36.56
N GLN A 746 -6.08 43.80 -36.42
CA GLN A 746 -6.21 45.22 -36.10
C GLN A 746 -6.93 45.99 -37.19
N VAL A 747 -6.58 45.71 -38.46
CA VAL A 747 -7.27 46.34 -39.61
C VAL A 747 -8.75 45.94 -39.63
N ILE A 748 -9.08 44.65 -39.50
CA ILE A 748 -10.48 44.18 -39.49
C ILE A 748 -11.23 44.86 -38.32
N HIS A 749 -10.65 44.91 -37.14
CA HIS A 749 -11.30 45.50 -35.97
C HIS A 749 -11.57 46.99 -36.14
N LEU A 750 -10.63 47.74 -36.73
CA LEU A 750 -10.83 49.18 -37.02
C LEU A 750 -11.97 49.36 -38.00
N VAL A 751 -11.97 48.57 -39.08
CA VAL A 751 -12.98 48.68 -40.11
C VAL A 751 -14.38 48.29 -39.56
N GLU A 752 -14.51 47.24 -38.80
CA GLU A 752 -15.77 46.82 -38.16
C GLU A 752 -16.35 47.85 -37.21
N LYS A 753 -15.48 48.67 -36.58
CA LYS A 753 -15.91 49.73 -35.67
C LYS A 753 -16.31 51.02 -36.39
N ALA A 754 -15.91 51.19 -37.64
CA ALA A 754 -16.11 52.44 -38.36
C ALA A 754 -17.60 52.76 -38.60
N ASP A 755 -18.42 51.72 -38.78
CA ASP A 755 -19.88 51.89 -39.00
C ASP A 755 -20.64 50.63 -38.59
N GLU A 756 -21.75 50.76 -37.87
CA GLU A 756 -22.63 49.68 -37.44
C GLU A 756 -23.29 48.88 -38.55
N ARG A 757 -23.35 49.43 -39.79
CA ARG A 757 -23.88 48.77 -40.99
C ARG A 757 -22.91 47.81 -41.63
N ILE A 758 -21.64 47.74 -41.18
CA ILE A 758 -20.67 46.74 -41.61
C ILE A 758 -21.00 45.43 -40.95
N GLU A 759 -21.55 44.48 -41.71
CA GLU A 759 -21.96 43.16 -41.25
C GLU A 759 -20.77 42.27 -41.01
N SER A 760 -19.79 42.30 -41.93
CA SER A 760 -18.52 41.52 -41.78
C SER A 760 -17.39 42.08 -42.63
N VAL A 761 -16.18 41.84 -42.18
CA VAL A 761 -14.93 42.16 -42.87
C VAL A 761 -14.10 40.87 -43.00
N ILE A 762 -13.76 40.49 -44.23
CA ILE A 762 -13.03 39.26 -44.52
C ILE A 762 -11.76 39.56 -45.27
N LEU A 763 -10.64 38.95 -44.85
CA LEU A 763 -9.39 38.99 -45.58
C LEU A 763 -9.55 38.15 -46.86
N ILE A 764 -9.34 38.75 -48.05
CA ILE A 764 -9.40 38.07 -49.33
C ILE A 764 -8.05 37.67 -49.85
N ASP A 765 -7.04 38.57 -49.68
CA ASP A 765 -5.70 38.30 -50.17
C ASP A 765 -4.65 38.89 -49.25
N PHE A 766 -3.52 38.24 -49.18
CA PHE A 766 -2.36 38.60 -48.41
C PHE A 766 -1.08 38.36 -49.21
N PHE A 767 -0.27 39.36 -49.37
CA PHE A 767 0.94 39.26 -50.18
C PHE A 767 2.11 40.09 -49.65
N GLU A 768 3.31 39.50 -49.61
CA GLU A 768 4.59 40.17 -49.23
C GLU A 768 5.55 40.09 -50.40
N LYS A 769 6.25 41.18 -50.68
CA LYS A 769 7.33 41.25 -51.65
C LYS A 769 8.63 41.63 -51.01
N LYS A 770 9.74 41.06 -51.48
CA LYS A 770 11.10 41.46 -51.04
C LYS A 770 11.39 42.95 -51.29
N GLU A 771 10.71 43.52 -52.26
CA GLU A 771 10.80 44.94 -52.65
C GLU A 771 10.10 45.88 -51.68
N TRP A 772 9.31 45.33 -50.70
CA TRP A 772 8.60 46.08 -49.67
C TRP A 772 9.09 45.64 -48.28
N PRO A 773 10.26 46.13 -47.87
CA PRO A 773 10.90 45.62 -46.67
C PRO A 773 10.12 45.90 -45.38
N ASP A 774 9.32 46.93 -45.38
CA ASP A 774 8.56 47.37 -44.19
C ASP A 774 7.01 47.29 -44.35
N LYS A 775 6.51 46.79 -45.46
CA LYS A 775 5.08 46.77 -45.79
C LYS A 775 4.67 45.42 -46.34
N LYS A 776 3.36 45.13 -46.13
CA LYS A 776 2.67 44.01 -46.74
C LYS A 776 1.37 44.46 -47.40
N SER A 777 0.98 43.78 -48.48
CA SER A 777 -0.29 44.04 -49.17
C SER A 777 -1.37 43.16 -48.57
N ILE A 778 -2.53 43.71 -48.30
CA ILE A 778 -3.73 42.96 -47.93
C ILE A 778 -4.92 43.49 -48.76
N THR A 779 -5.84 42.60 -49.05
CA THR A 779 -7.13 42.94 -49.60
C THR A 779 -8.22 42.42 -48.67
N ILE A 780 -9.08 43.31 -48.20
CA ILE A 780 -10.20 42.99 -47.36
C ILE A 780 -11.50 43.19 -48.14
N ARG A 781 -12.50 42.35 -47.89
CA ARG A 781 -13.83 42.48 -48.38
C ARG A 781 -14.76 42.94 -47.24
N LEU A 782 -15.45 44.06 -47.49
CA LEU A 782 -16.47 44.55 -46.58
C LEU A 782 -17.84 44.10 -47.12
N LYS A 783 -18.65 43.56 -46.24
CA LYS A 783 -20.06 43.34 -46.47
C LYS A 783 -20.83 44.35 -45.63
N VAL A 784 -21.54 45.26 -46.34
CA VAL A 784 -22.30 46.38 -45.74
C VAL A 784 -23.79 46.15 -45.99
N GLN A 785 -24.60 46.26 -44.93
CA GLN A 785 -26.06 46.07 -45.03
C GLN A 785 -26.80 46.98 -44.05
N ASP A 786 -27.82 47.69 -44.55
CA ASP A 786 -28.69 48.51 -43.69
C ASP A 786 -29.95 47.69 -43.31
N GLN A 787 -30.46 47.85 -42.12
CA GLN A 787 -31.66 47.18 -41.63
C GLN A 787 -32.96 47.81 -42.13
N HIS A 788 -32.89 49.06 -42.57
CA HIS A 788 -34.10 49.88 -42.87
C HIS A 788 -34.25 50.29 -44.31
N LYS A 789 -33.17 50.25 -45.12
CA LYS A 789 -33.21 50.72 -46.54
C LYS A 789 -32.15 50.03 -47.40
N THR A 790 -32.35 50.06 -48.73
CA THR A 790 -31.29 49.72 -49.67
C THR A 790 -30.27 50.86 -49.72
N MET A 791 -28.98 50.53 -49.49
CA MET A 791 -27.92 51.52 -49.55
C MET A 791 -27.64 52.03 -50.92
N LYS A 792 -27.42 53.34 -51.04
CA LYS A 792 -27.05 54.03 -52.32
C LYS A 792 -25.54 53.97 -52.46
N LYS A 793 -25.07 54.05 -53.68
CA LYS A 793 -23.67 54.07 -54.04
C LYS A 793 -22.86 55.15 -53.28
N GLU A 794 -23.46 56.38 -53.25
CA GLU A 794 -22.85 57.52 -52.57
C GLU A 794 -22.64 57.31 -51.09
N GLU A 795 -23.55 56.56 -50.44
CA GLU A 795 -23.41 56.22 -48.96
C GLU A 795 -22.31 55.23 -48.74
N ILE A 796 -22.09 54.30 -49.70
CA ILE A 796 -20.99 53.29 -49.56
C ILE A 796 -19.66 53.96 -49.88
N ASP A 797 -19.62 54.81 -50.92
CA ASP A 797 -18.38 55.51 -51.26
C ASP A 797 -17.93 56.41 -50.07
N LEU A 798 -18.88 57.12 -49.46
CA LEU A 798 -18.59 57.89 -48.22
C LEU A 798 -18.06 57.01 -47.03
N LEU A 799 -18.67 55.86 -46.89
CA LEU A 799 -18.20 54.90 -45.86
C LEU A 799 -16.78 54.39 -46.15
N VAL A 800 -16.48 54.06 -47.37
CA VAL A 800 -15.11 53.67 -47.81
C VAL A 800 -14.14 54.82 -47.64
N ASP A 801 -14.55 56.09 -47.90
CA ASP A 801 -13.67 57.23 -47.59
C ASP A 801 -13.36 57.41 -46.11
N ILE A 802 -14.37 57.25 -45.24
CA ILE A 802 -14.16 57.28 -43.79
C ILE A 802 -13.19 56.18 -43.37
N ILE A 803 -13.38 54.96 -43.82
CA ILE A 803 -12.51 53.83 -43.53
C ILE A 803 -11.10 54.06 -44.05
N THR A 804 -10.98 54.63 -45.23
CA THR A 804 -9.70 54.96 -45.86
C THR A 804 -8.92 56.00 -45.06
N VAL A 805 -9.61 57.06 -44.58
CA VAL A 805 -9.00 58.07 -43.73
C VAL A 805 -8.52 57.48 -42.40
N GLU A 806 -9.35 56.67 -41.76
CA GLU A 806 -9.04 56.01 -40.47
C GLU A 806 -7.86 55.05 -40.60
N LEU A 807 -7.86 54.19 -41.60
CA LEU A 807 -6.76 53.28 -41.92
C LEU A 807 -5.47 54.02 -42.27
N GLY A 808 -5.57 55.15 -42.94
CA GLY A 808 -4.44 56.05 -43.23
C GLY A 808 -3.73 56.55 -41.96
N THR A 809 -4.45 56.78 -40.88
CA THR A 809 -3.84 57.15 -39.57
C THR A 809 -2.95 56.07 -39.00
N TYR A 810 -3.14 54.82 -39.36
CA TYR A 810 -2.32 53.67 -39.02
C TYR A 810 -1.26 53.35 -40.07
N GLY A 811 -1.06 54.23 -41.05
CA GLY A 811 -0.04 54.08 -42.08
C GLY A 811 -0.43 53.12 -43.24
N ALA A 812 -1.72 52.86 -43.42
CA ALA A 812 -2.19 52.10 -44.55
C ALA A 812 -2.24 53.01 -45.79
N GLU A 813 -1.74 52.50 -46.94
CA GLU A 813 -1.82 53.12 -48.25
C GLU A 813 -2.78 52.34 -49.11
N ILE A 814 -3.97 52.94 -49.41
CA ILE A 814 -4.98 52.30 -50.25
C ILE A 814 -4.50 52.28 -51.71
N ARG A 815 -4.76 51.18 -52.41
CA ARG A 815 -4.39 50.96 -53.82
C ARG A 815 -5.58 51.06 -54.73
#